data_573c67da8e75ac4fa0cb411a108494b2
#
_entry.id   573c67da8e75ac4fa0cb411a108494b2
#
_cell.length_a   1.000
_cell.length_b   1.000
_cell.length_c   1.000
_cell.angle_alpha   90.00
_cell.angle_beta   90.00
_cell.angle_gamma   90.00
#
_symmetry.space_group_name_H-M   'P 1'
#
loop_
_entity.id
_entity.type
_entity.pdbx_description
1 polymer ?
#
loop_
_entity_poly.entity_id
_entity_poly.type
_entity_poly.pdbx_seq_one_letter_code
_entity_poly.pdbx_strand_id
1 'polypeptide(L)'
;MKKFERPNPYYKNTSPLENQNYPYPKTNISKNNSNYYNNDINRNSMYLLQKKDNRIDSNSIPRPSEFEDYFLNFDKKNIFYTGIGAHPPHSTSKYIVSETENSSCRLIRSSLVKLPINQSLLSKTGILFGLYCQPFADFNDMEKKIPIVDGTKGIFRCKSCNSYINNKYNLTYNKNNQRILICNLCQNENVLSNEEIVAEKYILGNQENIELISPTIDFIPPENLTKNIKKFFPHYCIMIDISSTSYDLGFPNYVLNSFQTNLNTFNNPDNSYICFSTYDSKGIQIYSLNRNKEINITFMNDINNPFSPIAPKHIFLNVKNEQDSINILIEKINSYIVKRRENNKSTNNNIGGSAICTAIDTLYEYGGRVMIFSCSSNKQGFGVSSLNYDKIDIGVNLLNSDSAKKIKNNPEEEKKLLNTKNEFKLFNEQNRDFYTIIDKCNKNRIAIDQFIFGEIDYDLNKLEQISNCTGGGIYHYKFNQKTILNDIYQNSLNYYYERLFYDITRIISRNNTYGINAVLRNTLGIEILEILGGMNSIVNNNTSFFKIASFDPDSSFIYNLKIGDYFINNQKIDFQLAVFYTDNFSNNYLRTINYTILACDSIEKIFADADIDVVTKLILCKEINNLGKIEGVQIKENIIEKISESFASYKKATKQHLSPQLILPAQIKFLPVLLNSFFKKIYFKKNKNLDDVTTMIALKHLITRCPIYLILLYLYPKLYKIKLNDIFMKKKIRLSGEDVKGDRMYLSFNGLYVDIYIFNYLDEKMYNLFFRYNTFDECIQDIENCKTFNEENLEQEEDGKNILKFIEEKRKENIGFYAPVRIFFVYKENALKYEELKNLLVEDELNLEVAYCNELVIIHNKIEYKVK
;
A
#
# COMPACT_ATOMS: atom_id res chain seq x y z
N MET A 1 -14.28 54.22 9.56
CA MET A 1 -14.16 53.73 8.16
C MET A 1 -12.71 53.63 7.78
N LYS A 2 -12.12 52.46 7.92
CA LYS A 2 -10.83 52.08 7.35
C LYS A 2 -11.06 50.80 6.60
N LYS A 3 -10.91 50.82 5.27
CA LYS A 3 -10.97 49.68 4.39
C LYS A 3 -9.80 48.77 4.71
N PHE A 4 -10.10 47.53 5.09
CA PHE A 4 -9.12 46.43 5.08
C PHE A 4 -9.04 45.88 3.64
N GLU A 5 -8.00 46.19 2.97
CA GLU A 5 -7.60 45.54 1.70
C GLU A 5 -7.11 44.14 2.03
N ARG A 6 -7.69 43.13 1.36
CA ARG A 6 -7.21 41.74 1.41
C ARG A 6 -5.92 41.65 0.62
N PRO A 7 -4.88 40.99 1.11
CA PRO A 7 -3.74 40.65 0.27
C PRO A 7 -4.14 39.57 -0.74
N ASN A 8 -4.05 39.92 -1.98
CA ASN A 8 -4.21 39.04 -3.13
C ASN A 8 -2.93 38.20 -3.26
N PRO A 9 -2.96 36.86 -3.16
CA PRO A 9 -1.78 36.05 -3.41
C PRO A 9 -1.61 35.82 -4.91
N TYR A 10 -1.12 36.83 -5.61
CA TYR A 10 -0.59 36.62 -6.95
C TYR A 10 0.70 35.80 -6.84
N TYR A 11 0.63 34.56 -7.27
CA TYR A 11 1.82 33.87 -7.73
C TYR A 11 2.34 34.62 -8.96
N LYS A 12 3.45 35.29 -8.80
CA LYS A 12 4.26 35.73 -9.93
C LYS A 12 4.67 34.48 -10.70
N ASN A 13 4.24 34.39 -11.94
CA ASN A 13 4.80 33.52 -12.93
C ASN A 13 6.31 33.80 -13.00
N THR A 14 7.09 32.97 -12.33
CA THR A 14 8.51 32.90 -12.63
C THR A 14 8.65 32.08 -13.89
N SER A 15 9.14 32.73 -14.91
CA SER A 15 9.65 32.13 -16.16
C SER A 15 10.56 30.93 -15.88
N PRO A 16 10.71 29.99 -16.84
CA PRO A 16 11.56 28.81 -16.70
C PRO A 16 12.96 29.24 -16.26
N LEU A 17 13.47 28.58 -15.23
CA LEU A 17 14.82 28.79 -14.70
C LEU A 17 15.82 28.64 -15.85
N GLU A 18 16.43 29.74 -16.21
CA GLU A 18 17.62 29.77 -17.04
C GLU A 18 18.72 28.97 -16.36
N ASN A 19 19.42 28.15 -17.14
CA ASN A 19 20.57 27.35 -16.77
C ASN A 19 21.62 28.21 -16.02
N GLN A 20 21.66 28.14 -14.70
CA GLN A 20 22.80 28.63 -13.95
C GLN A 20 23.85 27.51 -13.92
N ASN A 21 24.91 27.72 -14.69
CA ASN A 21 26.15 26.96 -14.64
C ASN A 21 26.84 27.22 -13.31
N TYR A 22 26.88 26.23 -12.43
CA TYR A 22 27.77 26.22 -11.27
C TYR A 22 29.10 25.55 -11.62
N PRO A 23 30.26 26.16 -11.29
CA PRO A 23 31.57 25.58 -11.56
C PRO A 23 31.87 24.45 -10.57
N TYR A 24 32.19 23.27 -11.06
CA TYR A 24 32.68 22.14 -10.26
C TYR A 24 34.22 22.16 -10.19
N PRO A 25 34.81 21.77 -9.05
CA PRO A 25 36.23 21.57 -8.94
C PRO A 25 36.69 20.30 -9.64
N LYS A 26 37.69 20.41 -10.49
CA LYS A 26 38.38 19.31 -11.16
C LYS A 26 39.28 18.57 -10.14
N THR A 27 39.06 17.31 -9.89
CA THR A 27 40.06 16.44 -9.27
C THR A 27 40.50 15.36 -10.27
N ASN A 28 41.78 15.37 -10.55
CA ASN A 28 42.50 14.33 -11.31
C ASN A 28 42.62 13.07 -10.45
N ILE A 29 42.25 11.93 -10.92
CA ILE A 29 42.64 10.64 -10.37
C ILE A 29 43.11 9.71 -11.49
N SER A 30 44.31 9.20 -11.27
CA SER A 30 45.12 8.35 -12.11
C SER A 30 44.55 6.95 -12.33
N LYS A 31 44.90 6.38 -13.51
CA LYS A 31 44.63 5.00 -13.95
C LYS A 31 45.42 3.99 -13.09
N ASN A 32 44.78 2.90 -12.66
CA ASN A 32 45.47 1.63 -12.51
C ASN A 32 44.59 0.45 -12.93
N ASN A 33 45.20 -0.43 -13.70
CA ASN A 33 44.69 -1.65 -14.29
C ASN A 33 44.54 -2.78 -13.24
N SER A 34 43.51 -3.60 -13.39
CA SER A 34 43.63 -5.05 -13.10
C SER A 34 42.63 -5.86 -13.92
N ASN A 35 43.17 -6.76 -14.74
CA ASN A 35 42.49 -7.84 -15.42
C ASN A 35 42.11 -8.95 -14.40
N TYR A 36 41.00 -9.66 -14.63
CA TYR A 36 40.87 -11.12 -14.75
C TYR A 36 39.39 -11.61 -14.68
N TYR A 37 39.15 -12.52 -15.60
CA TYR A 37 38.11 -13.55 -15.80
C TYR A 37 36.89 -13.22 -16.67
N ASN A 38 37.07 -13.74 -17.91
CA ASN A 38 36.01 -14.03 -18.88
C ASN A 38 35.21 -15.28 -18.48
N ASN A 39 33.90 -15.23 -18.69
CA ASN A 39 33.13 -16.35 -19.20
C ASN A 39 31.95 -15.91 -20.05
N ASP A 40 31.74 -16.57 -21.15
CA ASP A 40 30.90 -16.31 -22.28
C ASP A 40 29.41 -16.19 -21.91
N ILE A 41 28.83 -15.02 -22.14
CA ILE A 41 27.37 -14.84 -22.26
C ILE A 41 27.10 -13.83 -23.38
N ASN A 42 26.46 -14.32 -24.43
CA ASN A 42 25.80 -13.63 -25.54
C ASN A 42 26.49 -12.41 -26.17
N ARG A 43 27.23 -12.64 -27.23
CA ARG A 43 27.94 -11.66 -28.04
C ARG A 43 27.06 -10.55 -28.66
N ASN A 44 25.75 -10.70 -28.78
CA ASN A 44 24.92 -9.70 -29.46
C ASN A 44 24.40 -8.59 -28.56
N SER A 45 24.26 -8.80 -27.25
CA SER A 45 23.96 -7.72 -26.29
C SER A 45 25.23 -6.96 -25.87
N MET A 46 26.38 -7.61 -25.93
CA MET A 46 27.68 -7.03 -25.57
C MET A 46 28.20 -6.01 -26.59
N TYR A 47 27.86 -6.14 -27.88
CA TYR A 47 28.30 -5.17 -28.91
C TYR A 47 27.67 -3.77 -28.74
N LEU A 48 26.51 -3.65 -28.08
CA LEU A 48 25.92 -2.36 -27.74
C LEU A 48 26.52 -1.74 -26.47
N LEU A 49 27.17 -2.52 -25.61
CA LEU A 49 27.77 -2.06 -24.34
C LEU A 49 29.20 -1.54 -24.46
N GLN A 50 29.87 -1.76 -25.57
CA GLN A 50 31.31 -1.40 -25.74
C GLN A 50 31.59 0.04 -26.21
N LYS A 51 30.57 0.83 -26.55
CA LYS A 51 30.77 2.28 -26.59
C LYS A 51 30.62 2.82 -25.17
N LYS A 52 31.73 3.11 -24.49
CA LYS A 52 31.75 3.93 -23.27
C LYS A 52 31.13 5.27 -23.60
N ASP A 53 29.81 5.38 -23.45
CA ASP A 53 29.13 6.66 -23.44
C ASP A 53 29.39 7.33 -22.09
N ASN A 54 30.41 8.19 -22.03
CA ASN A 54 30.74 9.01 -20.84
C ASN A 54 29.64 10.06 -20.52
N ARG A 55 28.41 9.88 -21.04
CA ARG A 55 27.34 10.88 -21.00
C ARG A 55 26.46 10.83 -19.76
N ILE A 56 26.50 9.73 -18.98
CA ILE A 56 25.72 9.59 -17.75
C ILE A 56 26.68 9.35 -16.61
N ASP A 57 26.87 10.36 -15.74
CA ASP A 57 27.58 10.20 -14.49
C ASP A 57 26.61 9.67 -13.44
N SER A 58 26.93 8.50 -12.86
CA SER A 58 26.12 7.88 -11.82
C SER A 58 25.91 8.76 -10.60
N ASN A 59 26.88 9.65 -10.31
CA ASN A 59 26.81 10.58 -9.17
C ASN A 59 25.91 11.79 -9.44
N SER A 60 25.65 12.12 -10.70
CA SER A 60 24.76 13.22 -11.09
C SER A 60 23.31 12.80 -11.26
N ILE A 61 22.99 11.49 -11.14
CA ILE A 61 21.64 10.98 -11.27
C ILE A 61 20.84 11.32 -10.00
N PRO A 62 19.74 12.10 -10.12
CA PRO A 62 18.89 12.42 -8.96
C PRO A 62 18.19 11.19 -8.40
N ARG A 63 18.00 11.14 -7.10
CA ARG A 63 17.37 10.02 -6.39
C ARG A 63 16.14 10.46 -5.62
N PRO A 64 15.15 9.58 -5.38
CA PRO A 64 13.91 9.93 -4.68
C PRO A 64 14.12 10.64 -3.35
N SER A 65 15.19 10.29 -2.62
CA SER A 65 15.53 10.93 -1.35
C SER A 65 15.88 12.41 -1.45
N GLU A 66 16.43 12.85 -2.58
CA GLU A 66 16.79 14.27 -2.82
C GLU A 66 15.54 15.09 -3.15
N PHE A 67 14.54 14.46 -3.74
CA PHE A 67 13.28 15.10 -4.12
C PHE A 67 12.43 15.47 -2.90
N GLU A 68 12.45 14.63 -1.86
CA GLU A 68 11.77 14.94 -0.60
C GLU A 68 12.36 16.20 0.05
N ASP A 69 13.69 16.34 0.04
CA ASP A 69 14.39 17.49 0.64
C ASP A 69 14.10 18.78 -0.14
N TYR A 70 13.86 18.69 -1.46
CA TYR A 70 13.54 19.85 -2.29
C TYR A 70 12.21 20.50 -1.87
N PHE A 71 11.18 19.71 -1.57
CA PHE A 71 9.88 20.24 -1.12
C PHE A 71 9.95 20.83 0.29
N LEU A 72 10.76 20.27 1.18
CA LEU A 72 10.94 20.78 2.56
C LEU A 72 11.58 22.17 2.61
N ASN A 73 12.35 22.55 1.58
CA ASN A 73 13.03 23.84 1.53
C ASN A 73 12.15 24.97 0.95
N PHE A 74 11.01 24.66 0.34
CA PHE A 74 10.19 25.67 -0.35
C PHE A 74 9.27 26.47 0.58
N ASP A 75 8.75 25.86 1.64
CA ASP A 75 7.90 26.54 2.64
C ASP A 75 8.37 26.21 4.06
N LYS A 76 8.76 27.24 4.83
CA LYS A 76 9.17 27.09 6.24
C LYS A 76 8.07 26.45 7.13
N LYS A 77 6.79 26.44 6.69
CA LYS A 77 5.68 25.86 7.41
C LYS A 77 5.24 24.49 6.87
N ASN A 78 5.80 24.04 5.74
CA ASN A 78 5.43 22.79 5.07
C ASN A 78 3.91 22.63 4.82
N ILE A 79 3.19 23.73 4.54
CA ILE A 79 1.74 23.71 4.29
C ILE A 79 1.49 23.64 2.78
N PHE A 80 0.77 22.61 2.35
CA PHE A 80 0.26 22.48 0.99
C PHE A 80 -1.19 22.91 0.89
N TYR A 81 -1.48 23.88 0.03
CA TYR A 81 -2.82 24.36 -0.29
C TYR A 81 -3.35 23.67 -1.54
N THR A 82 -4.55 23.04 -1.45
CA THR A 82 -5.12 22.21 -2.52
C THR A 82 -5.85 23.02 -3.59
N GLY A 83 -5.18 24.05 -4.17
CA GLY A 83 -5.72 24.83 -5.27
C GLY A 83 -5.83 24.01 -6.58
N ILE A 84 -6.71 24.47 -7.49
CA ILE A 84 -6.80 23.88 -8.84
C ILE A 84 -5.48 24.09 -9.57
N GLY A 85 -4.90 23.02 -10.09
CA GLY A 85 -3.59 23.05 -10.77
C GLY A 85 -2.39 23.04 -9.84
N ALA A 86 -2.58 22.95 -8.52
CA ALA A 86 -1.48 22.79 -7.56
C ALA A 86 -0.96 21.35 -7.57
N HIS A 87 0.35 21.18 -7.77
CA HIS A 87 0.99 19.87 -7.75
C HIS A 87 1.21 19.41 -6.30
N PRO A 88 0.68 18.24 -5.89
CA PRO A 88 0.83 17.78 -4.52
C PRO A 88 2.28 17.40 -4.20
N PRO A 89 2.72 17.54 -2.92
CA PRO A 89 4.01 17.05 -2.48
C PRO A 89 4.13 15.53 -2.63
N HIS A 90 5.37 15.04 -2.67
CA HIS A 90 5.66 13.62 -2.65
C HIS A 90 5.08 12.97 -1.38
N SER A 91 4.35 11.86 -1.51
CA SER A 91 3.59 11.26 -0.40
C SER A 91 4.46 10.79 0.77
N THR A 92 5.76 10.51 0.54
CA THR A 92 6.73 10.12 1.57
C THR A 92 7.36 11.31 2.30
N SER A 93 7.06 12.56 1.89
CA SER A 93 7.56 13.77 2.54
C SER A 93 6.66 14.23 3.69
N LYS A 94 7.20 15.10 4.57
CA LYS A 94 6.43 15.68 5.68
C LYS A 94 5.75 16.96 5.22
N TYR A 95 4.42 16.99 5.22
CA TYR A 95 3.64 18.19 4.91
C TYR A 95 2.30 18.17 5.65
N ILE A 96 1.71 19.36 5.77
CA ILE A 96 0.37 19.60 6.30
C ILE A 96 -0.50 20.02 5.13
N VAL A 97 -1.70 19.46 5.01
CA VAL A 97 -2.64 19.83 3.95
C VAL A 97 -3.64 20.87 4.47
N SER A 98 -3.80 21.92 3.71
CA SER A 98 -4.90 22.89 3.88
C SER A 98 -5.83 22.83 2.67
N GLU A 99 -7.03 22.30 2.86
CA GLU A 99 -8.02 22.24 1.79
C GLU A 99 -8.47 23.67 1.41
N THR A 100 -8.49 23.92 0.11
CA THR A 100 -8.98 25.19 -0.48
C THR A 100 -10.00 24.89 -1.56
N GLU A 101 -9.59 24.68 -2.80
CA GLU A 101 -10.51 24.41 -3.91
C GLU A 101 -10.72 22.90 -4.14
N ASN A 102 -9.71 22.08 -3.97
CA ASN A 102 -9.77 20.62 -4.10
C ASN A 102 -9.75 19.94 -2.74
N SER A 103 -10.28 18.74 -2.66
CA SER A 103 -10.15 17.86 -1.50
C SER A 103 -8.68 17.54 -1.22
N SER A 104 -8.39 17.14 0.01
CA SER A 104 -7.05 16.79 0.46
C SER A 104 -6.38 15.77 -0.48
N CYS A 105 -5.10 16.01 -0.81
CA CYS A 105 -4.30 15.06 -1.58
C CYS A 105 -4.03 13.73 -0.83
N ARG A 106 -4.40 13.63 0.45
CA ARG A 106 -4.46 12.36 1.18
C ARG A 106 -5.64 11.51 0.75
N LEU A 107 -6.76 12.14 0.37
CA LEU A 107 -8.00 11.46 -0.03
C LEU A 107 -8.04 11.13 -1.52
N ILE A 108 -7.54 12.06 -2.37
CA ILE A 108 -7.65 11.95 -3.81
C ILE A 108 -6.48 12.66 -4.51
N ARG A 109 -5.90 12.00 -5.51
CA ARG A 109 -4.80 12.54 -6.35
C ARG A 109 -4.94 12.04 -7.78
N SER A 110 -4.60 12.86 -8.75
CA SER A 110 -4.53 12.46 -10.16
C SER A 110 -3.08 12.22 -10.59
N SER A 111 -2.85 11.27 -11.49
CA SER A 111 -1.54 11.07 -12.12
C SER A 111 -1.10 12.28 -12.96
N LEU A 112 -2.07 13.09 -13.39
CA LEU A 112 -1.86 14.32 -14.16
C LEU A 112 -2.68 15.45 -13.53
N VAL A 113 -2.01 16.48 -13.04
CA VAL A 113 -2.67 17.69 -12.53
C VAL A 113 -3.13 18.58 -13.69
N LYS A 114 -2.42 18.50 -14.81
CA LYS A 114 -2.85 19.04 -16.11
C LYS A 114 -3.09 17.89 -17.09
N LEU A 115 -4.33 17.76 -17.52
CA LEU A 115 -4.77 16.70 -18.44
C LEU A 115 -4.60 17.12 -19.90
N PRO A 116 -4.05 16.28 -20.78
CA PRO A 116 -4.08 16.51 -22.22
C PRO A 116 -5.49 16.79 -22.74
N ILE A 117 -5.62 17.73 -23.69
CA ILE A 117 -6.92 18.12 -24.28
C ILE A 117 -7.63 16.97 -25.03
N ASN A 118 -6.94 15.91 -25.39
CA ASN A 118 -7.51 14.74 -26.06
C ASN A 118 -6.64 13.50 -25.90
N GLN A 119 -7.21 12.34 -26.24
CA GLN A 119 -6.54 11.04 -26.13
C GLN A 119 -5.28 10.92 -27.00
N SER A 120 -5.25 11.54 -28.17
CA SER A 120 -4.08 11.51 -29.03
C SER A 120 -2.87 12.20 -28.39
N LEU A 121 -3.08 13.33 -27.72
CA LEU A 121 -2.03 14.02 -26.98
C LEU A 121 -1.60 13.23 -25.75
N LEU A 122 -2.54 12.62 -25.02
CA LEU A 122 -2.24 11.72 -23.90
C LEU A 122 -1.37 10.55 -24.35
N SER A 123 -1.74 9.88 -25.44
CA SER A 123 -0.97 8.77 -26.01
C SER A 123 0.44 9.18 -26.41
N LYS A 124 0.64 10.40 -26.91
CA LYS A 124 1.97 10.95 -27.23
C LYS A 124 2.82 11.14 -25.97
N THR A 125 2.24 11.49 -24.81
CA THR A 125 3.01 11.62 -23.57
C THR A 125 3.44 10.26 -23.03
N GLY A 126 2.74 9.18 -23.34
CA GLY A 126 2.97 7.84 -22.79
C GLY A 126 2.67 7.72 -21.29
N ILE A 127 2.16 8.79 -20.64
CA ILE A 127 1.79 8.78 -19.23
C ILE A 127 0.39 8.20 -19.09
N LEU A 128 0.20 7.29 -18.14
CA LEU A 128 -1.12 6.72 -17.83
C LEU A 128 -1.96 7.74 -17.05
N PHE A 129 -3.24 7.85 -17.41
CA PHE A 129 -4.17 8.70 -16.69
C PHE A 129 -4.97 7.90 -15.67
N GLY A 130 -4.88 8.31 -14.42
CA GLY A 130 -5.57 7.66 -13.32
C GLY A 130 -5.84 8.58 -12.13
N LEU A 131 -6.79 8.16 -11.31
CA LEU A 131 -7.23 8.87 -10.12
C LEU A 131 -7.07 7.94 -8.91
N TYR A 132 -6.10 8.26 -8.05
CA TYR A 132 -5.88 7.57 -6.78
C TYR A 132 -6.87 8.06 -5.74
N CYS A 133 -7.44 7.12 -4.98
CA CYS A 133 -8.42 7.38 -3.93
C CYS A 133 -8.11 6.60 -2.66
N GLN A 134 -8.10 7.31 -1.52
CA GLN A 134 -8.01 6.78 -0.16
C GLN A 134 -9.06 7.49 0.71
N PRO A 135 -10.34 7.15 0.56
CA PRO A 135 -11.45 7.97 1.07
C PRO A 135 -11.47 8.18 2.57
N PHE A 136 -10.80 7.31 3.33
CA PHE A 136 -10.77 7.33 4.79
C PHE A 136 -9.35 7.55 5.35
N ALA A 137 -8.43 8.08 4.56
CA ALA A 137 -7.07 8.39 5.01
C ALA A 137 -7.07 9.18 6.32
N ASP A 138 -6.18 8.81 7.24
CA ASP A 138 -5.97 9.57 8.48
C ASP A 138 -5.34 10.94 8.15
N PHE A 139 -5.72 11.96 8.92
CA PHE A 139 -5.17 13.31 8.83
C PHE A 139 -4.13 13.54 9.93
N ASN A 140 -3.21 14.45 9.65
CA ASN A 140 -2.33 14.95 10.69
C ASN A 140 -3.14 15.78 11.72
N ASP A 141 -2.72 15.79 12.98
CA ASP A 141 -3.39 16.53 14.07
C ASP A 141 -3.54 18.04 13.78
N MET A 142 -2.68 18.60 12.93
CA MET A 142 -2.72 20.00 12.50
C MET A 142 -3.66 20.24 11.31
N GLU A 143 -4.18 19.19 10.67
CA GLU A 143 -5.09 19.31 9.54
C GLU A 143 -6.55 19.42 10.01
N LYS A 144 -7.35 20.18 9.28
CA LYS A 144 -8.77 20.33 9.63
C LYS A 144 -9.51 19.00 9.41
N LYS A 145 -10.33 18.64 10.39
CA LYS A 145 -11.25 17.50 10.24
C LYS A 145 -12.32 17.82 9.20
N ILE A 146 -12.82 16.77 8.54
CA ILE A 146 -13.90 16.90 7.55
C ILE A 146 -15.15 17.43 8.24
N PRO A 147 -15.78 18.51 7.71
CA PRO A 147 -17.01 19.04 8.28
C PRO A 147 -18.18 18.07 8.10
N ILE A 148 -19.02 17.99 9.12
CA ILE A 148 -20.26 17.22 9.10
C ILE A 148 -21.42 18.18 8.86
N VAL A 149 -22.27 17.90 7.88
CA VAL A 149 -23.42 18.70 7.49
C VAL A 149 -24.70 17.90 7.67
N ASP A 150 -25.71 18.51 8.29
CA ASP A 150 -27.04 17.90 8.43
C ASP A 150 -27.75 17.82 7.07
N GLY A 151 -27.87 16.62 6.54
CA GLY A 151 -28.62 16.30 5.33
C GLY A 151 -29.94 15.58 5.58
N THR A 152 -30.42 15.50 6.83
CA THR A 152 -31.64 14.75 7.21
C THR A 152 -32.89 15.20 6.47
N LYS A 153 -33.01 16.50 6.18
CA LYS A 153 -34.10 17.10 5.40
C LYS A 153 -33.92 16.90 3.87
N GLY A 154 -32.82 16.33 3.44
CA GLY A 154 -32.46 16.10 2.04
C GLY A 154 -31.12 16.75 1.67
N ILE A 155 -30.41 16.09 0.78
CA ILE A 155 -29.14 16.58 0.23
C ILE A 155 -29.41 16.95 -1.23
N PHE A 156 -29.06 18.19 -1.60
CA PHE A 156 -29.26 18.64 -2.97
C PHE A 156 -28.47 17.81 -3.97
N ARG A 157 -29.13 17.45 -5.07
CA ARG A 157 -28.55 16.66 -6.18
C ARG A 157 -28.93 17.25 -7.52
N CYS A 158 -28.00 17.24 -8.43
CA CYS A 158 -28.27 17.60 -9.83
C CYS A 158 -29.35 16.70 -10.42
N LYS A 159 -30.39 17.29 -11.05
CA LYS A 159 -31.48 16.54 -11.68
C LYS A 159 -31.05 15.73 -12.90
N SER A 160 -29.95 16.12 -13.55
CA SER A 160 -29.42 15.45 -14.74
C SER A 160 -28.42 14.32 -14.38
N CYS A 161 -27.28 14.63 -13.75
CA CYS A 161 -26.21 13.67 -13.49
C CYS A 161 -26.23 13.03 -12.10
N ASN A 162 -27.17 13.45 -11.26
CA ASN A 162 -27.29 12.99 -9.86
C ASN A 162 -26.07 13.24 -8.97
N SER A 163 -25.15 14.18 -9.34
CA SER A 163 -24.07 14.61 -8.47
C SER A 163 -24.60 15.35 -7.25
N TYR A 164 -23.91 15.20 -6.13
CA TYR A 164 -24.22 15.94 -4.91
C TYR A 164 -23.68 17.36 -4.99
N ILE A 165 -24.35 18.29 -4.29
CA ILE A 165 -23.87 19.66 -4.14
C ILE A 165 -22.44 19.67 -3.64
N ASN A 166 -21.65 20.64 -4.11
CA ASN A 166 -20.24 20.78 -3.73
C ASN A 166 -19.75 22.22 -3.98
N ASN A 167 -18.53 22.53 -3.55
CA ASN A 167 -17.91 23.85 -3.66
C ASN A 167 -17.62 24.33 -5.09
N LYS A 168 -17.93 23.54 -6.12
CA LYS A 168 -17.76 23.88 -7.54
C LYS A 168 -19.08 24.24 -8.21
N TYR A 169 -20.22 24.03 -7.57
CA TYR A 169 -21.50 24.49 -8.07
C TYR A 169 -21.51 26.01 -8.13
N ASN A 170 -22.07 26.56 -9.20
CA ASN A 170 -22.23 27.99 -9.35
C ASN A 170 -23.66 28.41 -8.97
N LEU A 171 -23.77 29.17 -7.90
CA LEU A 171 -25.06 29.77 -7.48
C LEU A 171 -25.28 31.11 -8.18
N THR A 172 -26.33 31.23 -8.95
CA THR A 172 -26.66 32.41 -9.74
C THR A 172 -28.17 32.57 -9.92
N TYR A 173 -28.60 33.55 -10.74
CA TYR A 173 -29.99 33.75 -11.11
C TYR A 173 -30.16 33.45 -12.61
N ASN A 174 -31.28 32.80 -12.97
CA ASN A 174 -31.67 32.62 -14.37
C ASN A 174 -32.33 33.89 -14.93
N LYS A 175 -32.69 33.87 -16.22
CA LYS A 175 -33.34 34.97 -16.92
C LYS A 175 -34.68 35.38 -16.27
N ASN A 176 -35.32 34.49 -15.51
CA ASN A 176 -36.60 34.73 -14.82
C ASN A 176 -36.39 35.17 -13.36
N ASN A 177 -35.18 35.58 -13.00
CA ASN A 177 -34.77 35.98 -11.64
C ASN A 177 -34.99 34.90 -10.56
N GLN A 178 -34.98 33.63 -10.96
CA GLN A 178 -35.04 32.47 -10.05
C GLN A 178 -33.63 32.06 -9.66
N ARG A 179 -33.41 31.71 -8.39
CA ARG A 179 -32.12 31.15 -7.94
C ARG A 179 -31.89 29.78 -8.56
N ILE A 180 -30.73 29.61 -9.16
CA ILE A 180 -30.31 28.34 -9.79
C ILE A 180 -28.93 27.94 -9.30
N LEU A 181 -28.74 26.63 -9.22
CA LEU A 181 -27.45 25.98 -9.02
C LEU A 181 -26.99 25.30 -10.33
N ILE A 182 -25.94 25.80 -10.92
CA ILE A 182 -25.35 25.21 -12.11
C ILE A 182 -24.38 24.11 -11.70
N CYS A 183 -24.64 22.88 -12.18
CA CYS A 183 -23.81 21.72 -11.88
C CYS A 183 -22.45 21.81 -12.59
N ASN A 184 -21.36 21.67 -11.84
CA ASN A 184 -20.02 21.70 -12.41
C ASN A 184 -19.69 20.50 -13.31
N LEU A 185 -20.29 19.31 -13.09
CA LEU A 185 -20.02 18.10 -13.87
C LEU A 185 -20.73 18.06 -15.24
N CYS A 186 -22.00 18.48 -15.30
CA CYS A 186 -22.81 18.37 -16.51
C CYS A 186 -23.38 19.70 -17.01
N GLN A 187 -23.07 20.83 -16.35
CA GLN A 187 -23.48 22.18 -16.67
C GLN A 187 -25.01 22.40 -16.66
N ASN A 188 -25.79 21.47 -16.11
CA ASN A 188 -27.24 21.60 -16.03
C ASN A 188 -27.66 22.66 -15.00
N GLU A 189 -28.62 23.51 -15.38
CA GLU A 189 -29.23 24.49 -14.49
C GLU A 189 -30.33 23.82 -13.63
N ASN A 190 -30.15 23.88 -12.32
CA ASN A 190 -31.11 23.34 -11.35
C ASN A 190 -31.77 24.46 -10.61
N VAL A 191 -33.06 24.70 -10.87
CA VAL A 191 -33.86 25.68 -10.14
C VAL A 191 -34.12 25.17 -8.74
N LEU A 192 -33.87 26.04 -7.72
CA LEU A 192 -34.15 25.76 -6.33
C LEU A 192 -35.65 25.67 -6.08
N SER A 193 -36.07 24.71 -5.25
CA SER A 193 -37.49 24.59 -4.83
C SER A 193 -37.90 25.75 -3.92
N ASN A 194 -39.21 26.00 -3.83
CA ASN A 194 -39.75 27.02 -2.89
C ASN A 194 -39.38 26.70 -1.43
N GLU A 195 -39.34 25.45 -1.04
CA GLU A 195 -38.91 25.00 0.29
C GLU A 195 -37.46 25.36 0.60
N GLU A 196 -36.54 25.17 -0.38
CA GLU A 196 -35.14 25.53 -0.25
C GLU A 196 -34.95 27.06 -0.18
N ILE A 197 -35.77 27.82 -0.90
CA ILE A 197 -35.79 29.28 -0.86
C ILE A 197 -36.30 29.80 0.48
N VAL A 198 -37.40 29.25 0.99
CA VAL A 198 -38.03 29.64 2.28
C VAL A 198 -37.13 29.27 3.47
N ALA A 199 -36.37 28.16 3.35
CA ALA A 199 -35.37 27.75 4.34
C ALA A 199 -34.08 28.59 4.31
N GLU A 200 -34.06 29.66 3.50
CA GLU A 200 -32.88 30.54 3.29
C GLU A 200 -31.59 29.76 2.94
N LYS A 201 -31.74 28.55 2.37
CA LYS A 201 -30.62 27.78 1.89
C LYS A 201 -30.01 28.40 0.63
N TYR A 202 -28.71 28.37 0.53
CA TYR A 202 -27.95 28.81 -0.63
C TYR A 202 -28.17 30.29 -1.00
N ILE A 203 -27.86 31.17 -0.04
CA ILE A 203 -27.88 32.62 -0.26
C ILE A 203 -26.56 33.08 -0.81
N LEU A 204 -26.57 33.89 -1.88
CA LEU A 204 -25.35 34.48 -2.45
C LEU A 204 -24.62 35.32 -1.41
N GLY A 205 -23.36 35.04 -1.16
CA GLY A 205 -22.53 35.77 -0.21
C GLY A 205 -22.63 35.29 1.24
N ASN A 206 -23.48 34.31 1.54
CA ASN A 206 -23.56 33.73 2.89
C ASN A 206 -22.41 32.73 3.08
N GLN A 207 -21.51 33.03 4.02
CA GLN A 207 -20.37 32.16 4.37
C GLN A 207 -20.77 30.92 5.20
N GLU A 208 -22.04 30.76 5.54
CA GLU A 208 -22.54 29.63 6.32
C GLU A 208 -22.85 28.37 5.47
N ASN A 209 -22.87 28.50 4.15
CA ASN A 209 -23.14 27.35 3.25
C ASN A 209 -21.86 26.48 3.08
N ILE A 210 -21.58 25.65 4.07
CA ILE A 210 -20.40 24.76 4.10
C ILE A 210 -20.33 23.89 2.83
N GLU A 211 -21.48 23.47 2.30
CA GLU A 211 -21.60 22.66 1.08
C GLU A 211 -21.06 23.35 -0.17
N LEU A 212 -21.10 24.69 -0.22
CA LEU A 212 -20.56 25.49 -1.33
C LEU A 212 -19.13 25.99 -1.08
N ILE A 213 -18.54 25.67 0.07
CA ILE A 213 -17.21 26.18 0.46
C ILE A 213 -16.21 25.02 0.60
N SER A 214 -16.61 23.92 1.27
CA SER A 214 -15.72 22.81 1.55
C SER A 214 -15.68 21.82 0.38
N PRO A 215 -14.46 21.41 -0.06
CA PRO A 215 -14.34 20.41 -1.11
C PRO A 215 -14.61 18.98 -0.62
N THR A 216 -14.46 18.73 0.70
CA THR A 216 -14.75 17.44 1.33
C THR A 216 -15.79 17.63 2.42
N ILE A 217 -16.86 16.82 2.41
CA ILE A 217 -17.97 16.92 3.36
C ILE A 217 -18.48 15.53 3.72
N ASP A 218 -18.86 15.34 4.98
CA ASP A 218 -19.67 14.24 5.47
C ASP A 218 -21.10 14.70 5.71
N PHE A 219 -22.05 14.24 4.92
CA PHE A 219 -23.47 14.51 5.14
C PHE A 219 -24.08 13.45 6.04
N ILE A 220 -24.89 13.87 7.02
CA ILE A 220 -25.84 12.98 7.69
C ILE A 220 -26.95 12.70 6.68
N PRO A 221 -27.12 11.46 6.21
CA PRO A 221 -28.06 11.16 5.14
C PRO A 221 -29.53 11.24 5.60
N PRO A 222 -30.47 11.53 4.69
CA PRO A 222 -31.89 11.54 5.00
C PRO A 222 -32.43 10.13 5.30
N GLU A 223 -33.52 10.05 6.06
CA GLU A 223 -34.12 8.79 6.52
C GLU A 223 -34.48 7.82 5.39
N ASN A 224 -34.86 8.31 4.22
CA ASN A 224 -35.18 7.46 3.08
C ASN A 224 -33.98 6.60 2.62
N LEU A 225 -32.76 7.05 2.82
CA LEU A 225 -31.54 6.31 2.51
C LEU A 225 -31.12 5.35 3.65
N THR A 226 -31.61 5.57 4.87
CA THR A 226 -31.21 4.80 6.06
C THR A 226 -32.31 3.90 6.61
N LYS A 227 -33.60 4.09 6.21
CA LYS A 227 -34.78 3.38 6.75
C LYS A 227 -34.66 1.87 6.84
N ASN A 228 -33.94 1.25 5.90
CA ASN A 228 -33.75 -0.20 5.85
C ASN A 228 -32.39 -0.66 6.42
N ILE A 229 -31.61 0.27 6.99
CA ILE A 229 -30.30 -0.05 7.52
C ILE A 229 -30.45 -0.38 9.00
N LYS A 230 -30.19 -1.65 9.34
CA LYS A 230 -30.17 -2.10 10.74
C LYS A 230 -29.02 -1.40 11.48
N LYS A 231 -29.21 -1.10 12.76
CA LYS A 231 -28.12 -0.68 13.64
C LYS A 231 -27.00 -1.71 13.55
N PHE A 232 -25.79 -1.24 13.39
CA PHE A 232 -24.62 -2.05 13.17
C PHE A 232 -23.58 -1.76 14.26
N PHE A 233 -23.15 -2.81 14.93
CA PHE A 233 -22.02 -2.75 15.85
C PHE A 233 -21.00 -3.81 15.46
N PRO A 234 -19.69 -3.46 15.42
CA PRO A 234 -18.69 -4.38 14.91
C PRO A 234 -18.53 -5.62 15.79
N HIS A 235 -18.63 -6.79 15.19
CA HIS A 235 -18.33 -8.08 15.81
C HIS A 235 -17.02 -8.61 15.25
N TYR A 236 -16.14 -9.11 16.11
CA TYR A 236 -14.84 -9.65 15.77
C TYR A 236 -14.82 -11.15 16.00
N CYS A 237 -14.66 -11.92 14.94
CA CYS A 237 -14.52 -13.37 14.99
C CYS A 237 -13.05 -13.74 14.80
N ILE A 238 -12.42 -14.25 15.87
CA ILE A 238 -10.99 -14.57 15.92
C ILE A 238 -10.82 -16.06 15.70
N MET A 239 -10.15 -16.44 14.60
CA MET A 239 -9.89 -17.82 14.20
C MET A 239 -8.39 -18.10 14.29
N ILE A 240 -7.97 -19.04 15.17
CA ILE A 240 -6.56 -19.29 15.48
C ILE A 240 -6.16 -20.71 15.09
N ASP A 241 -5.13 -20.86 14.28
CA ASP A 241 -4.49 -22.12 13.93
C ASP A 241 -3.81 -22.73 15.18
N ILE A 242 -4.18 -23.96 15.51
CA ILE A 242 -3.59 -24.77 16.60
C ILE A 242 -2.91 -26.04 16.11
N SER A 243 -2.39 -26.04 14.88
CA SER A 243 -1.54 -27.10 14.35
C SER A 243 -0.27 -27.27 15.19
N SER A 244 0.49 -28.37 14.97
CA SER A 244 1.72 -28.62 15.72
C SER A 244 2.73 -27.50 15.54
N THR A 245 2.96 -27.04 14.32
CA THR A 245 3.88 -25.94 14.04
C THR A 245 3.46 -24.65 14.75
N SER A 246 2.18 -24.34 14.75
CA SER A 246 1.62 -23.17 15.42
C SER A 246 1.87 -23.21 16.93
N TYR A 247 1.67 -24.37 17.53
CA TYR A 247 1.93 -24.56 18.95
C TYR A 247 3.43 -24.48 19.29
N ASP A 248 4.30 -25.11 18.49
CA ASP A 248 5.75 -25.15 18.72
C ASP A 248 6.38 -23.74 18.69
N LEU A 249 5.80 -22.84 17.91
CA LEU A 249 6.16 -21.44 17.88
C LEU A 249 5.52 -20.60 19.00
N GLY A 250 4.61 -21.14 19.80
CA GLY A 250 3.87 -20.39 20.81
C GLY A 250 2.84 -19.40 20.26
N PHE A 251 2.54 -19.52 18.97
CA PHE A 251 1.72 -18.57 18.20
C PHE A 251 0.29 -18.39 18.75
N PRO A 252 -0.45 -19.45 19.11
CA PRO A 252 -1.83 -19.28 19.62
C PRO A 252 -1.86 -18.47 20.91
N ASN A 253 -0.94 -18.76 21.84
CA ASN A 253 -0.85 -18.04 23.12
C ASN A 253 -0.52 -16.57 22.89
N TYR A 254 0.38 -16.27 21.96
CA TYR A 254 0.74 -14.90 21.63
C TYR A 254 -0.43 -14.11 21.04
N VAL A 255 -1.17 -14.71 20.12
CA VAL A 255 -2.38 -14.09 19.53
C VAL A 255 -3.42 -13.81 20.63
N LEU A 256 -3.73 -14.80 21.49
CA LEU A 256 -4.70 -14.64 22.57
C LEU A 256 -4.28 -13.54 23.56
N ASN A 257 -3.01 -13.53 23.98
CA ASN A 257 -2.47 -12.50 24.88
C ASN A 257 -2.49 -11.12 24.23
N SER A 258 -2.26 -11.02 22.90
CA SER A 258 -2.36 -9.75 22.18
C SER A 258 -3.76 -9.15 22.24
N PHE A 259 -4.81 -9.96 22.13
CA PHE A 259 -6.19 -9.48 22.31
C PHE A 259 -6.48 -9.12 23.77
N GLN A 260 -6.02 -9.92 24.73
CA GLN A 260 -6.19 -9.67 26.17
C GLN A 260 -5.61 -8.29 26.56
N THR A 261 -4.40 -7.99 26.11
CA THR A 261 -3.73 -6.71 26.39
C THR A 261 -4.44 -5.52 25.72
N ASN A 262 -5.06 -5.76 24.55
CA ASN A 262 -5.65 -4.71 23.71
C ASN A 262 -7.17 -4.49 23.93
N LEU A 263 -7.80 -5.09 24.94
CA LEU A 263 -9.25 -4.94 25.14
C LEU A 263 -9.69 -3.46 25.28
N ASN A 264 -8.89 -2.63 25.93
CA ASN A 264 -9.19 -1.20 26.13
C ASN A 264 -8.85 -0.32 24.92
N THR A 265 -8.17 -0.85 23.89
CA THR A 265 -7.76 -0.09 22.70
C THR A 265 -8.79 -0.14 21.57
N PHE A 266 -9.85 -0.93 21.70
CA PHE A 266 -10.91 -0.96 20.69
C PHE A 266 -11.50 0.42 20.45
N ASN A 267 -11.73 0.78 19.20
CA ASN A 267 -12.27 2.12 18.83
C ASN A 267 -13.63 2.42 19.49
N ASN A 268 -14.49 1.42 19.63
CA ASN A 268 -15.77 1.53 20.34
C ASN A 268 -15.97 0.31 21.25
N PRO A 269 -15.30 0.24 22.41
CA PRO A 269 -15.35 -0.93 23.29
C PRO A 269 -16.73 -1.19 23.88
N ASP A 270 -17.54 -0.13 24.07
CA ASP A 270 -18.91 -0.24 24.63
C ASP A 270 -19.83 -1.07 23.73
N ASN A 271 -19.65 -1.00 22.41
CA ASN A 271 -20.50 -1.65 21.42
C ASN A 271 -19.71 -2.58 20.48
N SER A 272 -18.55 -3.02 20.87
CA SER A 272 -17.77 -4.05 20.15
C SER A 272 -17.96 -5.40 20.83
N TYR A 273 -18.02 -6.45 20.00
CA TYR A 273 -18.20 -7.82 20.46
C TYR A 273 -17.11 -8.71 19.89
N ILE A 274 -16.62 -9.68 20.66
CA ILE A 274 -15.54 -10.58 20.26
C ILE A 274 -15.91 -12.03 20.56
N CYS A 275 -15.51 -12.93 19.68
CA CYS A 275 -15.52 -14.36 19.92
C CYS A 275 -14.21 -15.02 19.47
N PHE A 276 -13.88 -16.15 20.05
CA PHE A 276 -12.69 -16.92 19.76
C PHE A 276 -13.06 -18.32 19.27
N SER A 277 -12.35 -18.79 18.27
CA SER A 277 -12.39 -20.15 17.78
C SER A 277 -10.99 -20.61 17.38
N THR A 278 -10.72 -21.89 17.49
CA THR A 278 -9.47 -22.48 17.03
C THR A 278 -9.74 -23.51 15.94
N TYR A 279 -8.74 -23.80 15.13
CA TYR A 279 -8.88 -24.80 14.06
C TYR A 279 -7.57 -25.54 13.80
N ASP A 280 -7.70 -26.79 13.39
CA ASP A 280 -6.63 -27.66 12.92
C ASP A 280 -7.14 -28.54 11.77
N SER A 281 -6.38 -29.53 11.34
CA SER A 281 -6.81 -30.46 10.26
C SER A 281 -8.00 -31.35 10.64
N LYS A 282 -8.39 -31.41 11.93
CA LYS A 282 -9.48 -32.28 12.41
C LYS A 282 -10.84 -31.57 12.51
N GLY A 283 -10.84 -30.22 12.47
CA GLY A 283 -12.07 -29.44 12.57
C GLY A 283 -11.88 -28.09 13.28
N ILE A 284 -12.98 -27.45 13.56
CA ILE A 284 -13.04 -26.13 14.19
C ILE A 284 -13.64 -26.27 15.58
N GLN A 285 -13.01 -25.62 16.57
CA GLN A 285 -13.47 -25.57 17.96
C GLN A 285 -14.02 -24.18 18.23
N ILE A 286 -15.32 -24.08 18.52
CA ILE A 286 -15.99 -22.84 18.88
C ILE A 286 -16.19 -22.82 20.40
N TYR A 287 -15.77 -21.72 21.02
CA TYR A 287 -15.77 -21.57 22.46
C TYR A 287 -16.90 -20.66 22.93
N SER A 288 -17.57 -21.09 24.00
CA SER A 288 -18.55 -20.28 24.72
C SER A 288 -18.42 -20.49 26.23
N LEU A 289 -18.95 -19.55 27.01
CA LEU A 289 -19.05 -19.69 28.45
C LEU A 289 -20.49 -19.98 28.88
N ASN A 290 -20.68 -20.92 29.80
CA ASN A 290 -21.97 -21.12 30.46
C ASN A 290 -22.16 -20.07 31.59
N ARG A 291 -23.32 -20.08 32.24
CA ARG A 291 -23.66 -19.18 33.35
C ARG A 291 -22.68 -19.29 34.53
N ASN A 292 -22.06 -20.45 34.71
CA ASN A 292 -21.07 -20.71 35.77
C ASN A 292 -19.64 -20.32 35.36
N LYS A 293 -19.47 -19.62 34.21
CA LYS A 293 -18.17 -19.31 33.64
C LYS A 293 -17.30 -20.54 33.29
N GLU A 294 -17.92 -21.70 33.06
CA GLU A 294 -17.25 -22.87 32.51
C GLU A 294 -17.22 -22.84 31.00
N ILE A 295 -16.13 -23.33 30.41
CA ILE A 295 -15.96 -23.37 28.97
C ILE A 295 -16.77 -24.50 28.33
N ASN A 296 -17.58 -24.17 27.38
CA ASN A 296 -18.21 -25.11 26.46
C ASN A 296 -17.48 -25.11 25.13
N ILE A 297 -17.09 -26.26 24.62
CA ILE A 297 -16.39 -26.42 23.36
C ILE A 297 -17.29 -27.18 22.39
N THR A 298 -17.68 -26.53 21.34
CA THR A 298 -18.45 -27.15 20.26
C THR A 298 -17.57 -27.43 19.06
N PHE A 299 -17.61 -28.66 18.57
CA PHE A 299 -16.81 -29.15 17.46
C PHE A 299 -17.59 -29.09 16.15
N MET A 300 -17.01 -28.46 15.10
CA MET A 300 -17.48 -28.53 13.73
C MET A 300 -16.49 -29.36 12.90
N ASN A 301 -16.93 -30.56 12.46
CA ASN A 301 -16.08 -31.53 11.77
C ASN A 301 -16.37 -31.65 10.27
N ASP A 302 -17.48 -31.10 9.77
CA ASP A 302 -17.80 -31.12 8.33
C ASP A 302 -17.01 -30.03 7.62
N ILE A 303 -15.74 -30.34 7.36
CA ILE A 303 -14.80 -29.39 6.73
C ILE A 303 -15.15 -29.06 5.27
N ASN A 304 -15.97 -29.88 4.60
CA ASN A 304 -16.36 -29.64 3.21
C ASN A 304 -17.62 -28.79 3.10
N ASN A 305 -18.50 -28.85 4.12
CA ASN A 305 -19.70 -28.01 4.22
C ASN A 305 -19.68 -27.25 5.56
N PRO A 306 -18.77 -26.30 5.72
CA PRO A 306 -18.56 -25.61 7.00
C PRO A 306 -19.75 -24.69 7.34
N PHE A 307 -20.19 -24.75 8.60
CA PHE A 307 -21.28 -23.93 9.15
C PHE A 307 -21.00 -23.58 10.63
N SER A 308 -21.76 -22.65 11.19
CA SER A 308 -21.73 -22.35 12.63
C SER A 308 -22.80 -23.17 13.36
N PRO A 309 -22.40 -24.16 14.19
CA PRO A 309 -23.34 -25.02 14.90
C PRO A 309 -23.99 -24.35 16.13
N ILE A 310 -23.54 -23.14 16.51
CA ILE A 310 -24.02 -22.40 17.68
C ILE A 310 -24.58 -21.05 17.24
N ALA A 311 -25.70 -20.66 17.82
CA ALA A 311 -26.25 -19.32 17.57
C ALA A 311 -25.29 -18.24 18.07
N PRO A 312 -24.99 -17.22 17.26
CA PRO A 312 -23.97 -16.19 17.57
C PRO A 312 -24.13 -15.50 18.92
N LYS A 313 -25.37 -15.25 19.36
CA LYS A 313 -25.69 -14.62 20.65
C LYS A 313 -25.09 -15.35 21.88
N HIS A 314 -24.68 -16.61 21.74
CA HIS A 314 -24.14 -17.43 22.83
C HIS A 314 -22.59 -17.45 22.84
N ILE A 315 -21.94 -16.90 21.81
CA ILE A 315 -20.50 -16.96 21.67
C ILE A 315 -19.84 -15.59 21.70
N PHE A 316 -20.55 -14.52 21.31
CA PHE A 316 -20.02 -13.17 21.35
C PHE A 316 -20.09 -12.58 22.76
N LEU A 317 -18.97 -12.00 23.20
CA LEU A 317 -18.83 -11.28 24.47
C LEU A 317 -18.61 -9.79 24.18
N ASN A 318 -19.24 -8.91 24.96
CA ASN A 318 -19.03 -7.48 24.86
C ASN A 318 -17.65 -7.11 25.39
N VAL A 319 -16.88 -6.37 24.61
CA VAL A 319 -15.47 -6.07 24.91
C VAL A 319 -15.29 -5.32 26.22
N LYS A 320 -16.19 -4.36 26.55
CA LYS A 320 -16.07 -3.54 27.77
C LYS A 320 -16.76 -4.18 28.98
N ASN A 321 -17.99 -4.64 28.78
CA ASN A 321 -18.83 -5.07 29.90
C ASN A 321 -18.49 -6.48 30.41
N GLU A 322 -17.84 -7.31 29.57
CA GLU A 322 -17.54 -8.71 29.87
C GLU A 322 -16.04 -9.00 29.82
N GLN A 323 -15.17 -8.01 30.14
CA GLN A 323 -13.70 -8.20 30.13
C GLN A 323 -13.25 -9.38 31.00
N ASP A 324 -13.80 -9.53 32.20
CA ASP A 324 -13.45 -10.65 33.07
C ASP A 324 -13.80 -12.00 32.44
N SER A 325 -14.94 -12.08 31.75
CA SER A 325 -15.35 -13.29 31.04
C SER A 325 -14.43 -13.58 29.85
N ILE A 326 -14.00 -12.55 29.12
CA ILE A 326 -13.03 -12.66 28.02
C ILE A 326 -11.70 -13.18 28.55
N ASN A 327 -11.18 -12.62 29.65
CA ASN A 327 -9.93 -13.05 30.28
C ASN A 327 -10.00 -14.51 30.72
N ILE A 328 -11.06 -14.89 31.40
CA ILE A 328 -11.30 -16.29 31.85
C ILE A 328 -11.38 -17.23 30.62
N LEU A 329 -12.04 -16.80 29.56
CA LEU A 329 -12.15 -17.58 28.32
C LEU A 329 -10.78 -17.80 27.67
N ILE A 330 -9.96 -16.76 27.56
CA ILE A 330 -8.59 -16.82 27.01
C ILE A 330 -7.73 -17.80 27.83
N GLU A 331 -7.74 -17.72 29.16
CA GLU A 331 -6.99 -18.62 30.04
C GLU A 331 -7.41 -20.07 29.84
N LYS A 332 -8.72 -20.33 29.74
CA LYS A 332 -9.25 -21.68 29.52
C LYS A 332 -8.95 -22.23 28.12
N ILE A 333 -8.95 -21.38 27.09
CA ILE A 333 -8.54 -21.77 25.75
C ILE A 333 -7.06 -22.15 25.75
N ASN A 334 -6.18 -21.33 26.37
CA ASN A 334 -4.76 -21.66 26.52
C ASN A 334 -4.56 -23.01 27.19
N SER A 335 -5.26 -23.26 28.32
CA SER A 335 -5.20 -24.53 29.02
C SER A 335 -5.70 -25.71 28.18
N TYR A 336 -6.74 -25.50 27.37
CA TYR A 336 -7.26 -26.51 26.45
C TYR A 336 -6.27 -26.86 25.33
N ILE A 337 -5.63 -25.87 24.76
CA ILE A 337 -4.63 -26.04 23.69
C ILE A 337 -3.46 -26.90 24.19
N VAL A 338 -2.95 -26.62 25.39
CA VAL A 338 -1.88 -27.41 26.02
C VAL A 338 -2.31 -28.87 26.21
N LYS A 339 -3.47 -29.14 26.85
CA LYS A 339 -4.01 -30.48 27.05
C LYS A 339 -4.23 -31.24 25.74
N ARG A 340 -4.70 -30.54 24.69
CA ARG A 340 -4.96 -31.15 23.39
C ARG A 340 -3.67 -31.63 22.74
N ARG A 341 -2.56 -30.90 22.89
CA ARG A 341 -1.26 -31.29 22.36
C ARG A 341 -0.70 -32.53 23.06
N GLU A 342 -0.78 -32.60 24.37
CA GLU A 342 -0.30 -33.75 25.15
C GLU A 342 -0.96 -35.05 24.70
N ASN A 343 -2.24 -34.99 24.30
CA ASN A 343 -3.06 -36.14 23.97
C ASN A 343 -3.13 -36.52 22.48
N ASN A 344 -2.60 -35.69 21.56
CA ASN A 344 -2.77 -35.90 20.12
C ASN A 344 -1.52 -35.59 19.34
N LYS A 345 -1.10 -36.50 18.48
CA LYS A 345 -0.20 -36.21 17.35
C LYS A 345 -0.92 -35.25 16.42
N SER A 346 -0.67 -33.97 16.54
CA SER A 346 -1.20 -32.92 15.68
C SER A 346 -0.53 -33.01 14.30
N THR A 347 -1.25 -32.66 13.25
CA THR A 347 -0.72 -32.59 11.88
C THR A 347 -0.19 -31.19 11.59
N ASN A 348 0.74 -31.06 10.65
CA ASN A 348 1.30 -29.78 10.20
C ASN A 348 0.42 -29.04 9.19
N ASN A 349 -0.85 -29.44 9.05
CA ASN A 349 -1.80 -28.86 8.09
C ASN A 349 -3.01 -28.29 8.81
N ASN A 350 -3.65 -27.32 8.18
CA ASN A 350 -4.90 -26.73 8.67
C ASN A 350 -6.03 -26.73 7.62
N ILE A 351 -7.18 -26.17 7.99
CA ILE A 351 -8.39 -26.03 7.19
C ILE A 351 -8.84 -24.55 7.13
N GLY A 352 -7.90 -23.63 6.89
CA GLY A 352 -8.12 -22.18 6.95
C GLY A 352 -9.31 -21.69 6.13
N GLY A 353 -9.54 -22.24 4.92
CA GLY A 353 -10.69 -21.87 4.09
C GLY A 353 -12.04 -22.26 4.71
N SER A 354 -12.12 -23.44 5.31
CA SER A 354 -13.33 -23.88 6.04
C SER A 354 -13.55 -23.05 7.31
N ALA A 355 -12.46 -22.65 7.99
CA ALA A 355 -12.52 -21.76 9.14
C ALA A 355 -13.08 -20.37 8.75
N ILE A 356 -12.68 -19.81 7.61
CA ILE A 356 -13.26 -18.58 7.06
C ILE A 356 -14.75 -18.73 6.83
N CYS A 357 -15.20 -19.81 6.20
CA CYS A 357 -16.63 -20.02 5.92
C CYS A 357 -17.46 -20.14 7.21
N THR A 358 -16.97 -20.87 8.22
CA THR A 358 -17.63 -20.95 9.55
C THR A 358 -17.71 -19.59 10.22
N ALA A 359 -16.64 -18.78 10.16
CA ALA A 359 -16.63 -17.44 10.73
C ALA A 359 -17.61 -16.49 10.01
N ILE A 360 -17.73 -16.59 8.68
CA ILE A 360 -18.71 -15.84 7.89
C ILE A 360 -20.12 -16.19 8.31
N ASP A 361 -20.40 -17.48 8.52
CA ASP A 361 -21.70 -17.95 8.96
C ASP A 361 -22.03 -17.46 10.38
N THR A 362 -21.03 -17.46 11.27
CA THR A 362 -21.14 -16.90 12.64
C THR A 362 -21.49 -15.42 12.62
N LEU A 363 -20.93 -14.63 11.69
CA LEU A 363 -21.15 -13.18 11.57
C LEU A 363 -22.35 -12.79 10.69
N TYR A 364 -23.03 -13.76 10.09
CA TYR A 364 -24.03 -13.50 9.04
C TYR A 364 -25.12 -12.48 9.42
N GLU A 365 -25.60 -12.52 10.65
CA GLU A 365 -26.68 -11.63 11.13
C GLU A 365 -26.16 -10.26 11.63
N TYR A 366 -24.91 -10.20 12.07
CA TYR A 366 -24.34 -9.05 12.79
C TYR A 366 -23.40 -8.22 11.93
N GLY A 367 -22.62 -8.87 11.06
CA GLY A 367 -21.51 -8.26 10.36
C GLY A 367 -20.30 -8.01 11.25
N GLY A 368 -19.24 -7.46 10.68
CA GLY A 368 -18.00 -7.18 11.42
C GLY A 368 -16.75 -7.67 10.70
N ARG A 369 -15.80 -8.23 11.45
CA ARG A 369 -14.51 -8.68 10.92
C ARG A 369 -14.17 -10.11 11.32
N VAL A 370 -13.76 -10.90 10.36
CA VAL A 370 -13.07 -12.17 10.60
C VAL A 370 -11.57 -11.86 10.63
N MET A 371 -10.90 -12.27 11.68
CA MET A 371 -9.44 -12.23 11.77
C MET A 371 -8.92 -13.65 11.88
N ILE A 372 -8.33 -14.16 10.79
CA ILE A 372 -7.82 -15.52 10.72
C ILE A 372 -6.29 -15.55 10.82
N PHE A 373 -5.78 -16.32 11.76
CA PHE A 373 -4.37 -16.44 12.09
C PHE A 373 -3.87 -17.83 11.70
N SER A 374 -3.00 -17.94 10.72
CA SER A 374 -2.52 -19.19 10.14
C SER A 374 -1.00 -19.29 10.24
N CYS A 375 -0.52 -20.45 10.67
CA CYS A 375 0.89 -20.77 10.83
C CYS A 375 1.28 -22.09 10.15
N SER A 376 0.32 -22.76 9.50
CA SER A 376 0.50 -24.02 8.80
C SER A 376 -0.20 -24.02 7.44
N SER A 377 0.09 -25.03 6.62
CA SER A 377 -0.44 -25.12 5.27
C SER A 377 -1.92 -25.49 5.22
N ASN A 378 -2.71 -24.80 4.40
CA ASN A 378 -4.13 -25.11 4.16
C ASN A 378 -4.25 -26.19 3.07
N LYS A 379 -4.31 -27.46 3.47
CA LYS A 379 -4.31 -28.62 2.54
C LYS A 379 -5.61 -29.40 2.49
N GLN A 380 -6.63 -29.02 3.26
CA GLN A 380 -7.91 -29.73 3.33
C GLN A 380 -9.08 -28.77 3.47
N GLY A 381 -10.27 -29.22 3.07
CA GLY A 381 -11.51 -28.47 3.19
C GLY A 381 -11.74 -27.45 2.07
N PHE A 382 -12.57 -26.46 2.35
CA PHE A 382 -12.94 -25.43 1.41
C PHE A 382 -11.74 -24.58 0.97
N GLY A 383 -11.67 -24.23 -0.30
CA GLY A 383 -10.67 -23.32 -0.84
C GLY A 383 -9.30 -23.92 -1.13
N VAL A 384 -9.14 -25.24 -0.94
CA VAL A 384 -7.88 -25.93 -1.29
C VAL A 384 -7.74 -26.05 -2.80
N SER A 385 -6.52 -25.82 -3.29
CA SER A 385 -6.22 -25.99 -4.72
C SER A 385 -6.28 -27.45 -5.15
N SER A 386 -6.87 -27.66 -6.32
CA SER A 386 -6.81 -28.96 -7.01
C SER A 386 -5.44 -29.24 -7.66
N LEU A 387 -4.56 -28.23 -7.63
CA LEU A 387 -3.22 -28.31 -8.21
C LEU A 387 -2.28 -29.04 -7.25
N ASN A 388 -1.60 -30.06 -7.77
CA ASN A 388 -0.60 -30.82 -7.02
C ASN A 388 0.72 -30.04 -7.05
N TYR A 389 0.89 -29.11 -6.09
CA TYR A 389 2.02 -28.18 -6.05
C TYR A 389 3.39 -28.85 -5.96
N ASP A 390 3.46 -30.06 -5.38
CA ASP A 390 4.71 -30.84 -5.28
C ASP A 390 5.29 -31.26 -6.66
N LYS A 391 4.51 -31.10 -7.73
CA LYS A 391 4.88 -31.42 -9.13
C LYS A 391 5.05 -30.20 -10.03
N ILE A 392 4.79 -29.00 -9.51
CA ILE A 392 4.98 -27.76 -10.27
C ILE A 392 6.39 -27.26 -10.02
N ASP A 393 7.28 -27.60 -10.94
CA ASP A 393 8.59 -26.97 -11.02
C ASP A 393 8.38 -25.55 -11.56
N ILE A 394 8.33 -24.57 -10.66
CA ILE A 394 8.25 -23.14 -11.01
C ILE A 394 9.65 -22.74 -11.51
N GLY A 395 9.97 -23.29 -12.67
CA GLY A 395 11.33 -23.27 -13.20
C GLY A 395 11.78 -21.93 -13.76
N VAL A 396 13.03 -21.70 -13.55
CA VAL A 396 13.92 -20.59 -13.96
C VAL A 396 13.97 -20.30 -15.47
N ASN A 397 13.06 -20.80 -16.30
CA ASN A 397 13.15 -20.69 -17.76
C ASN A 397 12.47 -19.45 -18.37
N LEU A 398 12.35 -18.36 -17.63
CA LEU A 398 11.91 -17.06 -18.13
C LEU A 398 13.02 -16.25 -18.83
N LEU A 399 14.18 -16.83 -19.08
CA LEU A 399 15.38 -16.07 -19.49
C LEU A 399 15.75 -16.14 -20.97
N ASN A 400 15.05 -16.90 -21.82
CA ASN A 400 15.46 -17.01 -23.24
C ASN A 400 14.28 -16.83 -24.21
N SER A 401 14.16 -15.64 -24.77
CA SER A 401 13.20 -15.31 -25.84
C SER A 401 13.46 -16.03 -27.20
N ASP A 402 14.62 -16.67 -27.35
CA ASP A 402 14.92 -17.47 -28.56
C ASP A 402 14.27 -18.87 -28.55
N SER A 403 13.69 -19.29 -27.44
CA SER A 403 13.09 -20.61 -27.28
C SER A 403 11.74 -20.76 -27.99
N ALA A 404 11.03 -19.70 -28.24
CA ALA A 404 9.71 -19.74 -28.87
C ALA A 404 9.73 -20.31 -30.32
N LYS A 405 10.88 -20.31 -30.98
CA LYS A 405 11.07 -20.84 -32.33
C LYS A 405 11.52 -22.30 -32.39
N LYS A 406 11.97 -22.91 -31.29
CA LYS A 406 12.48 -24.29 -31.23
C LYS A 406 11.49 -25.34 -30.68
N ILE A 407 10.29 -24.92 -30.28
CA ILE A 407 9.30 -25.70 -29.48
C ILE A 407 8.71 -26.93 -30.22
N LYS A 408 8.96 -27.16 -31.47
CA LYS A 408 8.24 -28.20 -32.23
C LYS A 408 8.70 -29.65 -32.00
N ASN A 409 9.83 -29.94 -31.37
CA ASN A 409 10.38 -31.31 -31.34
C ASN A 409 11.10 -31.78 -30.05
N ASN A 410 10.81 -31.21 -28.86
CA ASN A 410 11.52 -31.64 -27.64
C ASN A 410 10.56 -31.82 -26.43
N PRO A 411 10.48 -33.03 -25.83
CA PRO A 411 9.60 -33.33 -24.66
C PRO A 411 9.86 -32.47 -23.41
N GLU A 412 11.10 -31.97 -23.23
CA GLU A 412 11.41 -31.04 -22.12
C GLU A 412 10.80 -29.65 -22.30
N GLU A 413 10.62 -29.22 -23.55
CA GLU A 413 9.98 -27.92 -23.85
C GLU A 413 8.46 -27.99 -23.71
N GLU A 414 7.86 -29.16 -24.00
CA GLU A 414 6.43 -29.40 -23.74
C GLU A 414 6.15 -29.40 -22.22
N LYS A 415 7.08 -29.94 -21.41
CA LYS A 415 7.00 -29.90 -19.95
C LYS A 415 7.14 -28.46 -19.39
N LYS A 416 7.96 -27.62 -20.03
CA LYS A 416 8.11 -26.19 -19.72
C LYS A 416 6.85 -25.39 -20.06
N LEU A 417 6.21 -25.68 -21.19
CA LEU A 417 4.94 -25.06 -21.60
C LEU A 417 3.78 -25.45 -20.66
N LEU A 418 3.81 -26.68 -20.15
CA LEU A 418 2.83 -27.18 -19.18
C LEU A 418 3.00 -26.47 -17.84
N ASN A 419 4.23 -26.16 -17.44
CA ASN A 419 4.53 -25.43 -16.21
C ASN A 419 4.09 -23.96 -16.27
N THR A 420 4.29 -23.26 -17.41
CA THR A 420 3.76 -21.91 -17.63
C THR A 420 2.23 -21.86 -17.63
N LYS A 421 1.55 -22.87 -18.19
CA LYS A 421 0.08 -23.01 -18.11
C LYS A 421 -0.38 -23.28 -16.68
N ASN A 422 0.37 -23.98 -15.88
CA ASN A 422 0.09 -24.23 -14.47
C ASN A 422 0.33 -22.97 -13.61
N GLU A 423 1.39 -22.21 -13.89
CA GLU A 423 1.61 -20.88 -13.27
C GLU A 423 0.44 -19.92 -13.59
N PHE A 424 -0.02 -19.90 -14.85
CA PHE A 424 -1.19 -19.12 -15.23
C PHE A 424 -2.46 -19.51 -14.45
N LYS A 425 -2.71 -20.81 -14.24
CA LYS A 425 -3.81 -21.28 -13.40
C LYS A 425 -3.64 -20.85 -11.94
N LEU A 426 -2.43 -20.93 -11.38
CA LEU A 426 -2.11 -20.50 -10.02
C LEU A 426 -2.52 -19.05 -9.74
N PHE A 427 -2.26 -18.14 -10.68
CA PHE A 427 -2.54 -16.71 -10.49
C PHE A 427 -3.92 -16.26 -10.96
N ASN A 428 -4.64 -17.08 -11.74
CA ASN A 428 -5.86 -16.66 -12.43
C ASN A 428 -7.07 -17.60 -12.25
N GLU A 429 -7.00 -18.57 -11.35
CA GLU A 429 -8.12 -19.50 -11.11
C GLU A 429 -9.28 -18.75 -10.43
N GLN A 430 -10.29 -18.38 -11.21
CA GLN A 430 -11.53 -17.79 -10.70
C GLN A 430 -12.53 -18.90 -10.39
N ASN A 431 -12.87 -19.08 -9.12
CA ASN A 431 -13.88 -20.06 -8.71
C ASN A 431 -15.22 -19.36 -8.43
N ARG A 432 -16.31 -19.83 -9.05
CA ARG A 432 -17.66 -19.27 -8.87
C ARG A 432 -18.13 -19.28 -7.42
N ASP A 433 -17.72 -20.26 -6.64
CA ASP A 433 -18.12 -20.39 -5.23
C ASP A 433 -17.61 -19.24 -4.38
N PHE A 434 -16.43 -18.70 -4.70
CA PHE A 434 -15.88 -17.55 -3.99
C PHE A 434 -16.68 -16.27 -4.22
N TYR A 435 -17.21 -16.04 -5.43
CA TYR A 435 -18.06 -14.87 -5.70
C TYR A 435 -19.32 -14.88 -4.86
N THR A 436 -19.93 -16.05 -4.65
CA THR A 436 -21.11 -16.20 -3.80
C THR A 436 -20.80 -15.84 -2.35
N ILE A 437 -19.64 -16.27 -1.85
CA ILE A 437 -19.15 -15.93 -0.50
C ILE A 437 -18.85 -14.44 -0.37
N ILE A 438 -18.15 -13.85 -1.34
CA ILE A 438 -17.84 -12.42 -1.37
C ILE A 438 -19.14 -11.58 -1.39
N ASP A 439 -20.13 -11.96 -2.19
CA ASP A 439 -21.41 -11.27 -2.23
C ASP A 439 -22.17 -11.39 -0.89
N LYS A 440 -22.14 -12.57 -0.27
CA LYS A 440 -22.66 -12.79 1.10
C LYS A 440 -21.97 -11.88 2.11
N CYS A 441 -20.64 -11.78 2.06
CA CYS A 441 -19.86 -10.91 2.93
C CYS A 441 -20.20 -9.42 2.72
N ASN A 442 -20.25 -8.97 1.47
CA ASN A 442 -20.52 -7.57 1.14
C ASN A 442 -21.95 -7.14 1.52
N LYS A 443 -22.94 -8.03 1.38
CA LYS A 443 -24.31 -7.79 1.82
C LYS A 443 -24.42 -7.66 3.34
N ASN A 444 -23.66 -8.46 4.07
CA ASN A 444 -23.72 -8.54 5.54
C ASN A 444 -22.59 -7.75 6.24
N ARG A 445 -21.81 -6.94 5.51
CA ARG A 445 -20.75 -6.08 6.06
C ARG A 445 -19.66 -6.86 6.80
N ILE A 446 -19.23 -8.01 6.26
CA ILE A 446 -18.22 -8.88 6.83
C ILE A 446 -16.90 -8.68 6.07
N ALA A 447 -15.87 -8.15 6.73
CA ALA A 447 -14.52 -8.05 6.20
C ALA A 447 -13.64 -9.19 6.71
N ILE A 448 -12.63 -9.61 5.94
CA ILE A 448 -11.80 -10.77 6.27
C ILE A 448 -10.32 -10.40 6.22
N ASP A 449 -9.69 -10.37 7.40
CA ASP A 449 -8.26 -10.13 7.57
C ASP A 449 -7.53 -11.47 7.72
N GLN A 450 -6.44 -11.66 6.98
CA GLN A 450 -5.63 -12.87 7.01
C GLN A 450 -4.21 -12.56 7.51
N PHE A 451 -3.79 -13.27 8.57
CA PHE A 451 -2.46 -13.19 9.18
C PHE A 451 -1.73 -14.50 8.90
N ILE A 452 -0.67 -14.43 8.08
CA ILE A 452 0.09 -15.59 7.63
C ILE A 452 1.47 -15.52 8.26
N PHE A 453 1.76 -16.45 9.17
CA PHE A 453 2.93 -16.41 10.04
C PHE A 453 3.93 -17.51 9.67
N GLY A 454 5.05 -17.13 9.06
CA GLY A 454 6.11 -17.99 8.56
C GLY A 454 6.03 -18.27 7.05
N GLU A 455 7.04 -18.98 6.54
CA GLU A 455 7.07 -19.50 5.18
C GLU A 455 6.21 -20.76 5.12
N ILE A 456 4.96 -20.62 4.73
CA ILE A 456 3.98 -21.72 4.65
C ILE A 456 3.37 -21.79 3.26
N ASP A 457 3.09 -23.01 2.82
CA ASP A 457 2.29 -23.27 1.63
C ASP A 457 0.82 -23.03 1.95
N TYR A 458 0.44 -21.75 1.93
CA TYR A 458 -0.93 -21.30 2.13
C TYR A 458 -1.50 -20.93 0.76
N ASP A 459 -2.58 -21.62 0.33
CA ASP A 459 -3.21 -21.32 -0.98
C ASP A 459 -3.86 -19.94 -0.99
N LEU A 460 -3.01 -18.92 -0.84
CA LEU A 460 -3.41 -17.52 -0.71
C LEU A 460 -4.04 -17.00 -1.99
N ASN A 461 -3.74 -17.58 -3.14
CA ASN A 461 -4.24 -17.12 -4.43
C ASN A 461 -5.78 -17.09 -4.49
N LYS A 462 -6.43 -18.12 -3.94
CA LYS A 462 -7.89 -18.15 -3.83
C LYS A 462 -8.40 -17.30 -2.68
N LEU A 463 -7.75 -17.38 -1.52
CA LEU A 463 -8.19 -16.71 -0.30
C LEU A 463 -7.92 -15.19 -0.33
N GLU A 464 -6.93 -14.72 -1.14
CA GLU A 464 -6.69 -13.29 -1.38
C GLU A 464 -7.94 -12.58 -1.90
N GLN A 465 -8.65 -13.19 -2.83
CA GLN A 465 -9.85 -12.57 -3.43
C GLN A 465 -10.91 -12.27 -2.38
N ILE A 466 -11.06 -13.16 -1.38
CA ILE A 466 -12.03 -12.96 -0.30
C ILE A 466 -11.66 -11.71 0.50
N SER A 467 -10.39 -11.58 0.93
CA SER A 467 -9.95 -10.39 1.67
C SER A 467 -10.06 -9.12 0.82
N ASN A 468 -9.53 -9.13 -0.40
CA ASN A 468 -9.53 -7.96 -1.26
C ASN A 468 -10.94 -7.46 -1.60
N CYS A 469 -11.86 -8.38 -1.94
CA CYS A 469 -13.21 -8.02 -2.33
C CYS A 469 -14.14 -7.72 -1.15
N THR A 470 -13.73 -7.99 0.08
CA THR A 470 -14.49 -7.66 1.31
C THR A 470 -13.90 -6.50 2.10
N GLY A 471 -12.73 -6.01 1.71
CA GLY A 471 -12.06 -4.88 2.36
C GLY A 471 -11.23 -5.24 3.58
N GLY A 472 -10.84 -6.50 3.71
CA GLY A 472 -9.86 -6.94 4.72
C GLY A 472 -8.43 -6.84 4.25
N GLY A 473 -7.49 -7.02 5.18
CA GLY A 473 -6.05 -6.99 4.97
C GLY A 473 -5.43 -8.38 4.81
N ILE A 474 -4.23 -8.41 4.23
CA ILE A 474 -3.37 -9.59 4.20
C ILE A 474 -2.03 -9.22 4.81
N TYR A 475 -1.70 -9.85 5.92
CA TYR A 475 -0.50 -9.60 6.72
C TYR A 475 0.40 -10.82 6.64
N HIS A 476 1.55 -10.71 5.99
CA HIS A 476 2.49 -11.80 5.84
C HIS A 476 3.78 -11.51 6.61
N TYR A 477 4.12 -12.42 7.54
CA TYR A 477 5.31 -12.38 8.39
C TYR A 477 6.27 -13.46 7.92
N LYS A 478 7.10 -13.14 6.93
CA LYS A 478 7.98 -14.11 6.26
C LYS A 478 9.21 -14.42 7.08
N PHE A 479 9.35 -15.67 7.54
CA PHE A 479 10.54 -16.24 8.15
C PHE A 479 10.57 -17.74 7.96
N ASN A 480 11.74 -18.35 8.00
CA ASN A 480 11.87 -19.80 7.84
C ASN A 480 11.60 -20.49 9.18
N GLN A 481 10.50 -21.22 9.26
CA GLN A 481 10.06 -21.91 10.48
C GLN A 481 11.06 -22.99 10.96
N LYS A 482 11.72 -23.70 10.00
CA LYS A 482 12.65 -24.77 10.36
C LYS A 482 13.93 -24.26 11.00
N THR A 483 14.41 -23.08 10.59
CA THR A 483 15.60 -22.46 11.19
C THR A 483 15.31 -21.90 12.58
N ILE A 484 14.08 -21.49 12.86
CA ILE A 484 13.67 -20.91 14.12
C ILE A 484 13.36 -21.99 15.17
N LEU A 485 12.81 -23.14 14.77
CA LEU A 485 12.53 -24.26 15.68
C LEU A 485 13.79 -25.00 16.15
N ASN A 486 14.93 -24.79 15.46
CA ASN A 486 16.24 -25.34 15.90
C ASN A 486 16.89 -24.35 16.88
N ASP A 487 16.49 -24.34 18.13
CA ASP A 487 16.95 -23.69 19.39
C ASP A 487 17.81 -22.40 19.36
N ILE A 488 18.52 -22.11 18.28
CA ILE A 488 19.43 -20.96 18.12
C ILE A 488 18.72 -19.66 17.73
N TYR A 489 17.44 -19.70 17.32
CA TYR A 489 16.75 -18.55 16.70
C TYR A 489 15.39 -18.18 17.32
N GLN A 490 15.02 -18.71 18.50
CA GLN A 490 13.70 -18.43 19.11
C GLN A 490 13.49 -16.93 19.39
N ASN A 491 14.53 -16.20 19.79
CA ASN A 491 14.45 -14.75 20.01
C ASN A 491 14.33 -13.94 18.73
N SER A 492 14.60 -14.53 17.54
CA SER A 492 14.38 -13.85 16.25
C SER A 492 12.90 -13.67 15.90
N LEU A 493 11.99 -14.34 16.61
CA LEU A 493 10.55 -14.16 16.47
C LEU A 493 10.02 -12.86 17.10
N ASN A 494 10.72 -12.27 18.07
CA ASN A 494 10.22 -11.18 18.87
C ASN A 494 9.75 -10.00 18.01
N TYR A 495 10.51 -9.58 16.99
CA TYR A 495 10.09 -8.47 16.12
C TYR A 495 8.92 -8.83 15.19
N TYR A 496 8.73 -10.11 14.81
CA TYR A 496 7.54 -10.54 14.06
C TYR A 496 6.31 -10.55 14.97
N TYR A 497 6.46 -10.97 16.23
CA TYR A 497 5.41 -10.90 17.22
C TYR A 497 5.07 -9.46 17.60
N GLU A 498 6.07 -8.61 17.79
CA GLU A 498 5.86 -7.18 18.02
C GLU A 498 5.06 -6.55 16.88
N ARG A 499 5.43 -6.82 15.64
CA ARG A 499 4.67 -6.34 14.49
C ARG A 499 3.25 -6.90 14.46
N LEU A 500 3.07 -8.20 14.70
CA LEU A 500 1.75 -8.82 14.78
C LEU A 500 0.86 -8.15 15.84
N PHE A 501 1.42 -7.89 17.02
CA PHE A 501 0.73 -7.18 18.10
C PHE A 501 0.24 -5.79 17.64
N TYR A 502 1.10 -5.01 17.02
CA TYR A 502 0.72 -3.67 16.54
C TYR A 502 -0.21 -3.71 15.33
N ASP A 503 -0.10 -4.68 14.43
CA ASP A 503 -1.04 -4.87 13.32
C ASP A 503 -2.44 -5.22 13.85
N ILE A 504 -2.55 -6.09 14.88
CA ILE A 504 -3.81 -6.38 15.58
C ILE A 504 -4.34 -5.10 16.23
N THR A 505 -3.51 -4.40 17.01
CA THR A 505 -3.87 -3.15 17.70
C THR A 505 -4.39 -2.12 16.69
N ARG A 506 -3.71 -1.94 15.56
CA ARG A 506 -4.12 -1.02 14.50
C ARG A 506 -5.51 -1.34 13.96
N ILE A 507 -5.82 -2.62 13.69
CA ILE A 507 -7.11 -3.02 13.12
C ILE A 507 -8.27 -2.75 14.08
N ILE A 508 -8.09 -3.01 15.37
CA ILE A 508 -9.17 -2.83 16.36
C ILE A 508 -9.33 -1.40 16.85
N SER A 509 -8.25 -0.59 16.79
CA SER A 509 -8.26 0.81 17.27
C SER A 509 -8.59 1.83 16.20
N ARG A 510 -8.37 1.54 14.91
CA ARG A 510 -8.61 2.50 13.81
C ARG A 510 -10.10 2.71 13.54
N ASN A 511 -10.42 3.80 12.83
CA ASN A 511 -11.77 4.09 12.37
C ASN A 511 -12.14 3.20 11.17
N ASN A 512 -12.61 1.98 11.44
CA ASN A 512 -13.16 1.11 10.40
C ASN A 512 -14.53 1.65 9.93
N THR A 513 -14.79 1.54 8.64
CA THR A 513 -16.08 1.88 8.06
C THR A 513 -16.68 0.65 7.37
N TYR A 514 -18.01 0.56 7.35
CA TYR A 514 -18.71 -0.64 6.90
C TYR A 514 -19.83 -0.31 5.93
N GLY A 515 -20.22 -1.31 5.12
CA GLY A 515 -21.32 -1.19 4.19
C GLY A 515 -21.10 -0.12 3.13
N ILE A 516 -19.92 -0.08 2.57
CA ILE A 516 -19.48 0.94 1.63
C ILE A 516 -20.22 0.81 0.30
N ASN A 517 -20.81 1.92 -0.14
CA ASN A 517 -21.31 2.10 -1.49
C ASN A 517 -20.63 3.35 -2.08
N ALA A 518 -19.80 3.18 -3.08
CA ALA A 518 -19.04 4.26 -3.67
C ALA A 518 -19.40 4.47 -5.14
N VAL A 519 -19.53 5.73 -5.53
CA VAL A 519 -19.83 6.18 -6.88
C VAL A 519 -18.89 7.29 -7.27
N LEU A 520 -18.12 7.10 -8.36
CA LEU A 520 -17.41 8.18 -9.01
C LEU A 520 -18.26 8.75 -10.14
N ARG A 521 -18.35 10.07 -10.19
CA ARG A 521 -18.91 10.85 -11.29
C ARG A 521 -17.85 11.83 -11.80
N ASN A 522 -17.83 12.06 -13.07
CA ASN A 522 -16.86 12.95 -13.71
C ASN A 522 -17.50 13.79 -14.81
N THR A 523 -16.83 14.86 -15.19
CA THR A 523 -17.20 15.66 -16.35
C THR A 523 -17.35 14.79 -17.61
N LEU A 524 -18.34 15.08 -18.44
CA LEU A 524 -18.53 14.40 -19.73
C LEU A 524 -17.24 14.45 -20.55
N GLY A 525 -16.93 13.38 -21.25
CA GLY A 525 -15.71 13.23 -22.05
C GLY A 525 -14.56 12.52 -21.33
N ILE A 526 -14.72 12.13 -20.05
CA ILE A 526 -13.80 11.20 -19.37
C ILE A 526 -14.47 9.84 -19.26
N GLU A 527 -13.78 8.79 -19.70
CA GLU A 527 -14.23 7.40 -19.61
C GLU A 527 -13.48 6.68 -18.50
N ILE A 528 -14.22 5.92 -17.69
CA ILE A 528 -13.65 5.04 -16.66
C ILE A 528 -13.43 3.68 -17.30
N LEU A 529 -12.18 3.21 -17.36
CA LEU A 529 -11.85 1.91 -17.93
C LEU A 529 -12.02 0.77 -16.92
N GLU A 530 -11.44 0.94 -15.73
CA GLU A 530 -11.43 -0.08 -14.67
C GLU A 530 -11.11 0.55 -13.31
N ILE A 531 -11.41 -0.20 -12.24
CA ILE A 531 -10.98 0.11 -10.87
C ILE A 531 -9.96 -0.93 -10.46
N LEU A 532 -8.75 -0.48 -10.14
CA LEU A 532 -7.67 -1.32 -9.65
C LEU A 532 -7.60 -1.22 -8.12
N GLY A 533 -7.71 -2.33 -7.42
CA GLY A 533 -7.80 -2.39 -5.95
C GLY A 533 -8.55 -3.62 -5.44
N GLY A 534 -8.79 -4.59 -6.32
CA GLY A 534 -9.37 -5.89 -5.96
C GLY A 534 -10.89 -5.87 -5.68
N MET A 535 -11.61 -4.83 -6.11
CA MET A 535 -13.05 -4.68 -5.83
C MET A 535 -13.91 -5.12 -7.01
N ASN A 536 -15.05 -5.78 -6.71
CA ASN A 536 -16.07 -6.03 -7.70
C ASN A 536 -16.81 -4.73 -8.03
N SER A 537 -16.68 -4.25 -9.25
CA SER A 537 -17.20 -2.98 -9.67
C SER A 537 -18.03 -3.07 -10.94
N ILE A 538 -19.04 -2.20 -11.06
CA ILE A 538 -19.77 -1.96 -12.28
C ILE A 538 -19.27 -0.61 -12.82
N VAL A 539 -18.73 -0.65 -14.01
CA VAL A 539 -18.22 0.54 -14.69
C VAL A 539 -19.09 0.81 -15.92
N ASN A 540 -19.67 2.01 -15.96
CA ASN A 540 -20.30 2.60 -17.14
C ASN A 540 -19.43 3.77 -17.59
N ASN A 541 -19.46 4.18 -18.85
CA ASN A 541 -18.52 5.14 -19.43
C ASN A 541 -18.20 6.34 -18.50
N ASN A 542 -19.18 6.99 -17.91
CA ASN A 542 -19.01 8.20 -17.12
C ASN A 542 -19.25 8.02 -15.61
N THR A 543 -19.57 6.82 -15.17
CA THR A 543 -19.84 6.53 -13.75
C THR A 543 -19.34 5.15 -13.40
N SER A 544 -18.86 5.01 -12.20
CA SER A 544 -18.56 3.70 -11.64
C SER A 544 -19.26 3.51 -10.31
N PHE A 545 -19.60 2.29 -10.03
CA PHE A 545 -20.21 1.90 -8.78
C PHE A 545 -19.56 0.62 -8.25
N PHE A 546 -19.22 0.62 -6.96
CA PHE A 546 -18.84 -0.61 -6.27
C PHE A 546 -19.42 -0.67 -4.87
N LYS A 547 -19.56 -1.90 -4.39
CA LYS A 547 -19.91 -2.22 -3.00
C LYS A 547 -18.80 -3.05 -2.38
N ILE A 548 -18.47 -2.75 -1.11
CA ILE A 548 -17.51 -3.53 -0.35
C ILE A 548 -17.94 -3.54 1.13
N ALA A 549 -17.67 -4.64 1.84
CA ALA A 549 -18.13 -4.81 3.21
C ALA A 549 -17.52 -3.78 4.17
N SER A 550 -16.24 -3.50 4.02
CA SER A 550 -15.52 -2.55 4.86
C SER A 550 -14.46 -1.79 4.07
N PHE A 551 -14.14 -0.60 4.52
CA PHE A 551 -12.99 0.18 4.09
C PHE A 551 -12.38 0.86 5.32
N ASP A 552 -11.07 1.04 5.32
CA ASP A 552 -10.36 1.56 6.47
C ASP A 552 -9.34 2.64 6.05
N PRO A 553 -8.72 3.35 6.99
CA PRO A 553 -7.73 4.38 6.68
C PRO A 553 -6.53 3.88 5.87
N ASP A 554 -6.20 2.59 6.00
CA ASP A 554 -5.03 1.97 5.35
C ASP A 554 -5.37 1.37 3.98
N SER A 555 -6.59 1.60 3.49
CA SER A 555 -7.08 1.06 2.22
C SER A 555 -7.17 2.14 1.14
N SER A 556 -6.71 1.81 -0.06
CA SER A 556 -6.75 2.68 -1.22
C SER A 556 -7.08 1.92 -2.51
N PHE A 557 -7.44 2.63 -3.54
CA PHE A 557 -7.67 2.10 -4.89
C PHE A 557 -7.36 3.16 -5.95
N ILE A 558 -7.32 2.76 -7.21
CA ILE A 558 -7.02 3.67 -8.30
C ILE A 558 -7.94 3.42 -9.49
N TYR A 559 -8.51 4.50 -10.03
CA TYR A 559 -9.23 4.46 -11.29
C TYR A 559 -8.25 4.58 -12.45
N ASN A 560 -8.38 3.71 -13.43
CA ASN A 560 -7.72 3.85 -14.72
C ASN A 560 -8.71 4.55 -15.67
N LEU A 561 -8.29 5.69 -16.23
CA LEU A 561 -9.15 6.60 -16.97
C LEU A 561 -8.66 6.78 -18.40
N LYS A 562 -9.56 7.25 -19.28
CA LYS A 562 -9.29 7.58 -20.68
C LYS A 562 -10.02 8.86 -21.05
N ILE A 563 -9.46 9.61 -22.00
CA ILE A 563 -10.11 10.77 -22.57
C ILE A 563 -10.96 10.32 -23.76
N GLY A 564 -12.28 10.49 -23.66
CA GLY A 564 -13.23 10.14 -24.72
C GLY A 564 -13.51 11.27 -25.71
N ASP A 565 -13.48 12.51 -25.21
CA ASP A 565 -13.80 13.71 -26.00
C ASP A 565 -12.62 14.69 -26.08
N TYR A 566 -12.84 15.81 -26.76
CA TYR A 566 -11.90 16.91 -26.84
C TYR A 566 -12.24 18.01 -25.82
N PHE A 567 -11.23 18.48 -25.07
CA PHE A 567 -11.36 19.57 -24.12
C PHE A 567 -10.69 20.85 -24.62
N ILE A 568 -11.25 22.01 -24.26
CA ILE A 568 -10.63 23.29 -24.53
C ILE A 568 -9.47 23.53 -23.54
N ASN A 569 -8.38 24.15 -23.98
CA ASN A 569 -7.26 24.48 -23.09
C ASN A 569 -7.72 25.31 -21.87
N ASN A 570 -7.23 24.95 -20.68
CA ASN A 570 -7.67 25.48 -19.37
C ASN A 570 -9.12 25.15 -18.96
N GLN A 571 -9.83 24.29 -19.68
CA GLN A 571 -11.14 23.80 -19.24
C GLN A 571 -11.00 23.03 -17.94
N LYS A 572 -11.92 23.28 -16.99
CA LYS A 572 -12.02 22.53 -15.72
C LYS A 572 -12.64 21.17 -16.00
N ILE A 573 -12.01 20.14 -15.44
CA ILE A 573 -12.47 18.75 -15.51
C ILE A 573 -12.63 18.29 -14.07
N ASP A 574 -13.88 18.03 -13.68
CA ASP A 574 -14.29 17.77 -12.33
C ASP A 574 -14.57 16.29 -12.08
N PHE A 575 -14.23 15.84 -10.89
CA PHE A 575 -14.53 14.52 -10.33
C PHE A 575 -15.22 14.66 -9.00
N GLN A 576 -16.24 13.85 -8.76
CA GLN A 576 -16.89 13.70 -7.46
C GLN A 576 -16.95 12.23 -7.08
N LEU A 577 -16.23 11.86 -6.03
CA LEU A 577 -16.37 10.55 -5.38
C LEU A 577 -17.35 10.68 -4.22
N ALA A 578 -18.49 10.00 -4.31
CA ALA A 578 -19.47 9.93 -3.24
C ALA A 578 -19.43 8.55 -2.60
N VAL A 579 -19.23 8.50 -1.28
CA VAL A 579 -19.09 7.26 -0.51
C VAL A 579 -20.10 7.24 0.63
N PHE A 580 -21.06 6.34 0.56
CA PHE A 580 -21.96 6.05 1.69
C PHE A 580 -21.31 5.00 2.58
N TYR A 581 -21.33 5.20 3.90
CA TYR A 581 -20.73 4.31 4.88
C TYR A 581 -21.37 4.39 6.26
N THR A 582 -21.15 3.36 7.07
CA THR A 582 -21.50 3.30 8.50
C THR A 582 -20.19 3.25 9.32
N ASP A 583 -20.07 4.08 10.35
CA ASP A 583 -18.90 4.07 11.25
C ASP A 583 -19.00 2.98 12.36
N ASN A 584 -17.97 2.91 13.22
CA ASN A 584 -17.95 1.97 14.37
C ASN A 584 -19.03 2.28 15.43
N PHE A 585 -19.65 3.48 15.38
CA PHE A 585 -20.69 3.93 16.32
C PHE A 585 -22.10 3.77 15.77
N SER A 586 -22.25 3.08 14.63
CA SER A 586 -23.53 2.91 13.91
C SER A 586 -24.10 4.18 13.28
N ASN A 587 -23.31 5.25 13.15
CA ASN A 587 -23.71 6.43 12.43
C ASN A 587 -23.53 6.22 10.92
N ASN A 588 -24.50 6.66 10.14
CA ASN A 588 -24.43 6.61 8.69
C ASN A 588 -24.01 7.97 8.14
N TYR A 589 -23.12 7.98 7.18
CA TYR A 589 -22.64 9.19 6.51
C TYR A 589 -22.60 8.99 5.00
N LEU A 590 -22.70 10.12 4.31
CA LEU A 590 -22.40 10.22 2.88
C LEU A 590 -21.23 11.20 2.71
N ARG A 591 -20.04 10.68 2.43
CA ARG A 591 -18.85 11.49 2.15
C ARG A 591 -18.82 11.88 0.68
N THR A 592 -18.63 13.17 0.41
CA THR A 592 -18.34 13.68 -0.93
C THR A 592 -16.91 14.24 -0.98
N ILE A 593 -16.14 13.80 -1.97
CA ILE A 593 -14.76 14.19 -2.22
C ILE A 593 -14.72 14.77 -3.62
N ASN A 594 -14.33 16.06 -3.75
CA ASN A 594 -14.37 16.78 -5.02
C ASN A 594 -12.97 17.18 -5.48
N TYR A 595 -12.67 16.93 -6.72
CA TYR A 595 -11.35 17.15 -7.30
C TYR A 595 -11.48 17.72 -8.72
N THR A 596 -10.70 18.75 -9.02
CA THR A 596 -10.70 19.45 -10.32
C THR A 596 -9.29 19.52 -10.85
N ILE A 597 -9.14 19.18 -12.12
CA ILE A 597 -7.90 19.34 -12.91
C ILE A 597 -8.16 20.24 -14.11
N LEU A 598 -7.09 20.71 -14.77
CA LEU A 598 -7.19 21.60 -15.91
C LEU A 598 -6.76 20.88 -17.20
N ALA A 599 -7.49 21.08 -18.29
CA ALA A 599 -7.07 20.63 -19.62
C ALA A 599 -5.88 21.44 -20.10
N CYS A 600 -4.94 20.80 -20.79
CA CYS A 600 -3.71 21.43 -21.30
C CYS A 600 -3.30 20.88 -22.68
N ASP A 601 -2.89 21.77 -23.57
CA ASP A 601 -2.42 21.46 -24.93
C ASP A 601 -0.89 21.32 -25.03
N SER A 602 -0.14 21.72 -24.00
CA SER A 602 1.32 21.70 -23.96
C SER A 602 1.88 20.44 -23.32
N ILE A 603 2.61 19.64 -24.08
CA ILE A 603 3.31 18.44 -23.60
C ILE A 603 4.27 18.80 -22.46
N GLU A 604 5.02 19.89 -22.55
CA GLU A 604 5.96 20.33 -21.51
C GLU A 604 5.27 20.57 -20.17
N LYS A 605 4.13 21.28 -20.20
CA LYS A 605 3.34 21.55 -18.97
C LYS A 605 2.69 20.29 -18.40
N ILE A 606 2.29 19.34 -19.25
CA ILE A 606 1.74 18.04 -18.81
C ILE A 606 2.81 17.26 -18.04
N PHE A 607 4.04 17.19 -18.56
CA PHE A 607 5.14 16.54 -17.85
C PHE A 607 5.57 17.27 -16.57
N ALA A 608 5.51 18.61 -16.57
CA ALA A 608 5.84 19.41 -15.39
C ALA A 608 4.86 19.23 -14.22
N ASP A 609 3.64 18.78 -14.52
CA ASP A 609 2.57 18.59 -13.55
C ASP A 609 2.15 17.11 -13.42
N ALA A 610 2.99 16.16 -13.82
CA ALA A 610 2.77 14.73 -13.65
C ALA A 610 3.11 14.30 -12.22
N ASP A 611 2.20 13.58 -11.55
CA ASP A 611 2.39 13.06 -10.20
C ASP A 611 3.05 11.67 -10.25
N ILE A 612 4.34 11.61 -9.92
CA ILE A 612 5.12 10.39 -9.97
C ILE A 612 4.55 9.29 -9.06
N ASP A 613 3.98 9.66 -7.91
CA ASP A 613 3.45 8.72 -6.95
C ASP A 613 2.29 7.94 -7.57
N VAL A 614 1.32 8.67 -8.14
CA VAL A 614 0.14 8.06 -8.77
C VAL A 614 0.51 7.33 -10.06
N VAL A 615 1.41 7.89 -10.87
CA VAL A 615 1.92 7.23 -12.09
C VAL A 615 2.57 5.89 -11.74
N THR A 616 3.44 5.87 -10.72
CA THR A 616 4.11 4.65 -10.26
C THR A 616 3.08 3.61 -9.80
N LYS A 617 2.16 3.98 -8.90
CA LYS A 617 1.13 3.06 -8.40
C LYS A 617 0.26 2.52 -9.52
N LEU A 618 -0.15 3.36 -10.47
CA LEU A 618 -1.00 2.94 -11.59
C LEU A 618 -0.29 1.92 -12.49
N ILE A 619 0.98 2.15 -12.83
CA ILE A 619 1.80 1.18 -13.58
C ILE A 619 1.90 -0.13 -12.81
N LEU A 620 2.28 -0.06 -11.52
CA LEU A 620 2.46 -1.25 -10.69
C LEU A 620 1.16 -2.06 -10.55
N CYS A 621 0.02 -1.41 -10.31
CA CYS A 621 -1.28 -2.10 -10.21
C CYS A 621 -1.66 -2.79 -11.52
N LYS A 622 -1.36 -2.20 -12.66
CA LYS A 622 -1.59 -2.83 -13.97
C LYS A 622 -0.69 -4.03 -14.20
N GLU A 623 0.59 -3.87 -13.92
CA GLU A 623 1.56 -4.93 -14.22
C GLU A 623 1.47 -6.10 -13.24
N ILE A 624 1.14 -5.85 -11.97
CA ILE A 624 0.94 -6.94 -10.99
C ILE A 624 -0.28 -7.80 -11.34
N ASN A 625 -1.29 -7.24 -12.00
CA ASN A 625 -2.44 -7.99 -12.52
C ASN A 625 -2.10 -8.83 -13.76
N ASN A 626 -0.95 -8.58 -14.39
CA ASN A 626 -0.42 -9.38 -15.49
C ASN A 626 0.49 -10.54 -15.01
N LEU A 627 0.72 -10.66 -13.69
CA LEU A 627 1.45 -11.79 -13.12
C LEU A 627 0.82 -13.11 -13.56
N GLY A 628 1.64 -14.05 -14.04
CA GLY A 628 1.22 -15.33 -14.56
C GLY A 628 0.54 -15.31 -15.94
N LYS A 629 0.27 -14.13 -16.52
CA LYS A 629 -0.30 -14.02 -17.88
C LYS A 629 0.76 -13.81 -18.95
N ILE A 630 1.80 -13.07 -18.61
CA ILE A 630 2.88 -12.67 -19.50
C ILE A 630 4.20 -12.92 -18.79
N GLU A 631 5.23 -13.30 -19.53
CA GLU A 631 6.57 -13.47 -18.99
C GLU A 631 7.12 -12.16 -18.41
N GLY A 632 7.80 -12.25 -17.26
CA GLY A 632 8.29 -11.07 -16.54
C GLY A 632 9.31 -10.25 -17.33
N VAL A 633 10.14 -10.90 -18.10
CA VAL A 633 11.10 -10.24 -18.99
C VAL A 633 10.36 -9.39 -20.03
N GLN A 634 9.29 -9.93 -20.61
CA GLN A 634 8.47 -9.21 -21.58
C GLN A 634 7.74 -8.01 -20.96
N ILE A 635 7.27 -8.15 -19.71
CA ILE A 635 6.66 -7.03 -18.98
C ILE A 635 7.69 -5.91 -18.79
N LYS A 636 8.90 -6.27 -18.34
CA LYS A 636 9.98 -5.29 -18.14
C LYS A 636 10.34 -4.58 -19.44
N GLU A 637 10.53 -5.33 -20.53
CA GLU A 637 10.83 -4.77 -21.84
C GLU A 637 9.73 -3.80 -22.32
N ASN A 638 8.47 -4.18 -22.16
CA ASN A 638 7.32 -3.34 -22.50
C ASN A 638 7.28 -2.05 -21.70
N ILE A 639 7.59 -2.10 -20.41
CA ILE A 639 7.64 -0.91 -19.55
C ILE A 639 8.80 0.00 -19.96
N ILE A 640 10.00 -0.54 -20.12
CA ILE A 640 11.18 0.23 -20.57
C ILE A 640 10.91 0.88 -21.91
N GLU A 641 10.25 0.16 -22.83
CA GLU A 641 9.87 0.71 -24.13
C GLU A 641 8.90 1.89 -23.99
N LYS A 642 7.81 1.76 -23.23
CA LYS A 642 6.84 2.82 -22.98
C LYS A 642 7.45 4.05 -22.30
N ILE A 643 8.32 3.83 -21.30
CA ILE A 643 9.02 4.94 -20.62
C ILE A 643 9.95 5.65 -21.59
N SER A 644 10.68 4.90 -22.42
CA SER A 644 11.58 5.46 -23.42
C SER A 644 10.82 6.26 -24.46
N GLU A 645 9.63 5.82 -24.89
CA GLU A 645 8.72 6.58 -25.75
C GLU A 645 8.25 7.88 -25.11
N SER A 646 7.82 7.79 -23.85
CA SER A 646 7.40 8.95 -23.08
C SER A 646 8.51 9.99 -22.95
N PHE A 647 9.70 9.58 -22.57
CA PHE A 647 10.84 10.49 -22.41
C PHE A 647 11.36 11.03 -23.75
N ALA A 648 11.29 10.25 -24.83
CA ALA A 648 11.59 10.74 -26.18
C ALA A 648 10.60 11.83 -26.62
N SER A 649 9.30 11.67 -26.32
CA SER A 649 8.29 12.70 -26.58
C SER A 649 8.56 13.99 -25.81
N TYR A 650 8.96 13.89 -24.55
CA TYR A 650 9.38 15.04 -23.75
C TYR A 650 10.60 15.73 -24.34
N LYS A 651 11.66 14.99 -24.70
CA LYS A 651 12.88 15.51 -25.32
C LYS A 651 12.60 16.25 -26.64
N LYS A 652 11.66 15.72 -27.45
CA LYS A 652 11.20 16.39 -28.67
C LYS A 652 10.44 17.68 -28.35
N ALA A 653 9.50 17.65 -27.40
CA ALA A 653 8.67 18.80 -27.05
C ALA A 653 9.50 19.97 -26.49
N THR A 654 10.52 19.68 -25.65
CA THR A 654 11.43 20.70 -25.10
C THR A 654 12.47 21.23 -26.09
N LYS A 655 12.39 20.81 -27.36
CA LYS A 655 13.36 21.20 -28.43
C LYS A 655 14.82 20.85 -28.11
N GLN A 656 15.03 19.87 -27.21
CA GLN A 656 16.37 19.43 -26.84
C GLN A 656 16.81 18.14 -27.56
N HIS A 657 16.19 17.86 -28.69
CA HIS A 657 16.44 16.69 -29.54
C HIS A 657 17.89 16.58 -30.05
N LEU A 658 18.60 17.70 -30.17
CA LEU A 658 20.01 17.74 -30.56
C LEU A 658 20.99 17.54 -29.39
N SER A 659 20.54 17.61 -28.15
CA SER A 659 21.40 17.39 -27.00
C SER A 659 21.79 15.91 -26.87
N PRO A 660 23.09 15.58 -26.75
CA PRO A 660 23.53 14.23 -26.55
C PRO A 660 23.35 13.74 -25.11
N GLN A 661 22.83 14.57 -24.21
CA GLN A 661 22.64 14.26 -22.81
C GLN A 661 21.33 13.52 -22.56
N LEU A 662 21.27 12.72 -21.50
CA LEU A 662 20.03 12.16 -21.00
C LEU A 662 19.17 13.27 -20.38
N ILE A 663 18.02 13.53 -21.01
CA ILE A 663 17.07 14.54 -20.56
C ILE A 663 15.81 13.83 -20.08
N LEU A 664 15.49 14.01 -18.81
CA LEU A 664 14.33 13.41 -18.16
C LEU A 664 13.38 14.49 -17.64
N PRO A 665 12.07 14.27 -17.72
CA PRO A 665 11.09 15.18 -17.11
C PRO A 665 11.30 15.28 -15.61
N ALA A 666 11.39 16.50 -15.07
CA ALA A 666 11.79 16.74 -13.68
C ALA A 666 10.91 15.99 -12.67
N GLN A 667 9.59 15.93 -12.89
CA GLN A 667 8.65 15.35 -11.95
C GLN A 667 8.63 13.80 -11.95
N ILE A 668 8.95 13.16 -13.07
CA ILE A 668 8.94 11.71 -13.19
C ILE A 668 10.33 11.11 -13.47
N LYS A 669 11.39 11.86 -13.24
CA LYS A 669 12.79 11.42 -13.45
C LYS A 669 13.19 10.20 -12.60
N PHE A 670 12.51 9.96 -11.47
CA PHE A 670 12.76 8.81 -10.60
C PHE A 670 11.94 7.56 -10.97
N LEU A 671 11.04 7.65 -11.93
CA LEU A 671 10.21 6.52 -12.34
C LEU A 671 11.05 5.29 -12.71
N PRO A 672 12.17 5.39 -13.44
CA PRO A 672 13.00 4.24 -13.77
C PRO A 672 13.54 3.51 -12.53
N VAL A 673 14.04 4.21 -11.50
CA VAL A 673 14.58 3.54 -10.30
C VAL A 673 13.49 2.88 -9.47
N LEU A 674 12.29 3.45 -9.39
CA LEU A 674 11.17 2.85 -8.67
C LEU A 674 10.70 1.55 -9.35
N LEU A 675 10.61 1.54 -10.67
CA LEU A 675 10.24 0.36 -11.44
C LEU A 675 11.35 -0.70 -11.46
N ASN A 676 12.61 -0.29 -11.55
CA ASN A 676 13.74 -1.22 -11.41
C ASN A 676 13.73 -1.90 -10.03
N SER A 677 13.48 -1.12 -8.96
CA SER A 677 13.31 -1.68 -7.62
C SER A 677 12.16 -2.70 -7.53
N PHE A 678 11.03 -2.41 -8.17
CA PHE A 678 9.91 -3.35 -8.23
C PHE A 678 10.33 -4.68 -8.88
N PHE A 679 11.00 -4.65 -10.03
CA PHE A 679 11.47 -5.87 -10.69
C PHE A 679 12.46 -6.63 -9.82
N LYS A 680 13.44 -5.95 -9.22
CA LYS A 680 14.47 -6.56 -8.37
C LYS A 680 13.90 -7.22 -7.12
N LYS A 681 12.96 -6.56 -6.44
CA LYS A 681 12.41 -7.03 -5.17
C LYS A 681 11.30 -8.05 -5.32
N ILE A 682 10.51 -7.94 -6.37
CA ILE A 682 9.24 -8.65 -6.49
C ILE A 682 9.28 -9.69 -7.60
N TYR A 683 9.78 -9.33 -8.76
CA TYR A 683 9.59 -10.11 -9.97
C TYR A 683 10.68 -11.18 -10.22
N PHE A 684 11.95 -10.86 -9.98
CA PHE A 684 13.09 -11.68 -10.37
C PHE A 684 13.81 -12.38 -9.21
N LYS A 685 13.12 -12.78 -8.15
CA LYS A 685 13.75 -13.60 -7.11
C LYS A 685 14.18 -14.94 -7.66
N LYS A 686 15.43 -15.32 -7.37
CA LYS A 686 16.10 -16.52 -7.91
C LYS A 686 15.48 -17.87 -7.48
N ASN A 687 14.88 -17.94 -6.30
CA ASN A 687 14.33 -19.17 -5.74
C ASN A 687 12.80 -19.07 -5.74
N LYS A 688 12.16 -19.75 -6.68
CA LYS A 688 10.72 -19.79 -6.79
C LYS A 688 10.17 -21.07 -6.13
N ASN A 689 10.11 -21.05 -4.82
CA ASN A 689 9.35 -22.04 -4.07
C ASN A 689 7.91 -21.58 -3.88
N LEU A 690 7.00 -22.45 -3.46
CA LEU A 690 5.60 -22.12 -3.13
C LEU A 690 5.47 -20.98 -2.10
N ASP A 691 6.41 -20.86 -1.18
CA ASP A 691 6.54 -19.77 -0.23
C ASP A 691 6.72 -18.42 -0.92
N ASP A 692 7.34 -18.40 -2.10
CA ASP A 692 7.48 -17.19 -2.90
C ASP A 692 6.16 -16.77 -3.55
N VAL A 693 5.27 -17.72 -3.89
CA VAL A 693 3.92 -17.42 -4.39
C VAL A 693 3.11 -16.72 -3.31
N THR A 694 3.10 -17.22 -2.08
CA THR A 694 2.45 -16.57 -0.93
C THR A 694 2.99 -15.16 -0.73
N THR A 695 4.31 -14.98 -0.78
CA THR A 695 4.96 -13.67 -0.68
C THR A 695 4.54 -12.74 -1.83
N MET A 696 4.50 -13.24 -3.07
CA MET A 696 4.10 -12.44 -4.23
C MET A 696 2.64 -11.99 -4.15
N ILE A 697 1.74 -12.82 -3.64
CA ILE A 697 0.33 -12.48 -3.47
C ILE A 697 0.15 -11.46 -2.34
N ALA A 698 0.88 -11.59 -1.22
CA ALA A 698 0.88 -10.58 -0.17
C ALA A 698 1.41 -9.23 -0.68
N LEU A 699 2.44 -9.24 -1.53
CA LEU A 699 2.96 -8.04 -2.19
C LEU A 699 1.96 -7.46 -3.22
N LYS A 700 1.22 -8.31 -3.93
CA LYS A 700 0.13 -7.88 -4.81
C LYS A 700 -0.94 -7.13 -4.00
N HIS A 701 -1.34 -7.67 -2.85
CA HIS A 701 -2.25 -6.98 -1.93
C HIS A 701 -1.69 -5.62 -1.48
N LEU A 702 -0.43 -5.57 -1.03
CA LEU A 702 0.23 -4.34 -0.63
C LEU A 702 0.22 -3.28 -1.76
N ILE A 703 0.55 -3.66 -2.98
CA ILE A 703 0.59 -2.74 -4.13
C ILE A 703 -0.80 -2.26 -4.51
N THR A 704 -1.80 -3.12 -4.50
CA THR A 704 -3.14 -2.78 -4.97
C THR A 704 -3.96 -2.03 -3.93
N ARG A 705 -3.82 -2.37 -2.64
CA ARG A 705 -4.70 -1.91 -1.57
C ARG A 705 -4.08 -0.89 -0.61
N CYS A 706 -2.79 -1.00 -0.31
CA CYS A 706 -2.19 -0.12 0.69
C CYS A 706 -1.99 1.32 0.21
N PRO A 707 -1.81 2.28 1.14
CA PRO A 707 -1.54 3.67 0.80
C PRO A 707 -0.30 3.84 -0.07
N ILE A 708 -0.32 4.85 -0.91
CA ILE A 708 0.74 5.09 -1.91
C ILE A 708 2.11 5.33 -1.26
N TYR A 709 2.16 6.06 -0.13
CA TYR A 709 3.41 6.33 0.57
C TYR A 709 4.10 5.06 1.07
N LEU A 710 3.33 4.07 1.53
CA LEU A 710 3.87 2.79 2.01
C LEU A 710 4.50 1.99 0.87
N ILE A 711 3.85 1.98 -0.30
CA ILE A 711 4.37 1.31 -1.49
C ILE A 711 5.71 1.94 -1.92
N LEU A 712 5.78 3.27 -1.94
CA LEU A 712 7.00 3.98 -2.34
C LEU A 712 8.14 3.77 -1.34
N LEU A 713 7.86 3.80 -0.03
CA LEU A 713 8.84 3.46 1.01
C LEU A 713 9.31 2.01 0.89
N TYR A 714 8.42 1.08 0.57
CA TYR A 714 8.79 -0.32 0.36
C TYR A 714 9.70 -0.48 -0.86
N LEU A 715 9.41 0.21 -1.97
CA LEU A 715 10.22 0.16 -3.19
C LEU A 715 11.58 0.81 -2.98
N TYR A 716 11.61 2.03 -2.46
CA TYR A 716 12.83 2.79 -2.24
C TYR A 716 12.92 3.27 -0.78
N PRO A 717 13.40 2.41 0.13
CA PRO A 717 13.57 2.74 1.55
C PRO A 717 14.45 3.96 1.79
N LYS A 718 14.19 4.66 2.89
CA LYS A 718 15.05 5.75 3.35
C LYS A 718 16.25 5.14 4.09
N LEU A 719 17.46 5.36 3.60
CA LEU A 719 18.69 4.89 4.22
C LEU A 719 19.46 6.05 4.84
N TYR A 720 19.77 5.95 6.13
CA TYR A 720 20.49 6.94 6.88
C TYR A 720 21.82 6.37 7.38
N LYS A 721 22.89 7.12 7.16
CA LYS A 721 24.18 6.90 7.78
C LYS A 721 24.19 7.62 9.12
N ILE A 722 24.48 6.89 10.19
CA ILE A 722 24.56 7.42 11.55
C ILE A 722 26.00 7.49 11.97
N LYS A 723 26.40 8.64 12.51
CA LYS A 723 27.70 8.89 13.11
C LYS A 723 27.45 9.42 14.52
N LEU A 724 28.06 8.77 15.49
CA LEU A 724 28.13 9.20 16.89
C LEU A 724 29.55 9.74 17.11
N ASN A 725 29.72 10.98 17.35
CA ASN A 725 30.93 11.65 17.86
C ASN A 725 30.49 13.07 18.17
N ASP A 726 30.39 13.43 19.44
CA ASP A 726 30.11 14.77 19.99
C ASP A 726 28.85 15.48 19.41
N ILE A 727 28.48 15.18 18.20
CA ILE A 727 27.24 15.66 17.54
C ILE A 727 26.59 14.49 16.80
N PHE A 728 25.38 14.11 17.22
CA PHE A 728 24.55 13.13 16.49
C PHE A 728 24.29 13.61 15.06
N MET A 729 24.96 12.99 14.09
CA MET A 729 24.79 13.32 12.67
C MET A 729 24.07 12.21 11.93
N LYS A 730 22.94 12.56 11.34
CA LYS A 730 22.16 11.71 10.44
C LYS A 730 22.26 12.24 9.02
N LYS A 731 22.79 11.45 8.11
CA LYS A 731 22.87 11.79 6.68
C LYS A 731 22.13 10.75 5.86
N LYS A 732 21.16 11.21 5.05
CA LYS A 732 20.50 10.38 4.06
C LYS A 732 21.48 10.01 2.95
N ILE A 733 21.55 8.74 2.56
CA ILE A 733 22.47 8.24 1.53
C ILE A 733 21.71 7.42 0.47
N ARG A 734 22.40 7.11 -0.62
CA ARG A 734 21.89 6.28 -1.71
C ARG A 734 21.74 4.83 -1.30
N LEU A 735 20.89 4.11 -2.02
CA LEU A 735 20.74 2.66 -1.90
C LEU A 735 21.74 1.93 -2.81
N SER A 736 23.04 2.24 -2.63
CA SER A 736 24.14 1.65 -3.34
C SER A 736 25.27 1.26 -2.39
N GLY A 737 25.92 0.12 -2.66
CA GLY A 737 27.09 -0.37 -1.91
C GLY A 737 28.29 0.57 -1.95
N GLU A 738 28.36 1.47 -2.94
CA GLU A 738 29.39 2.52 -2.98
C GLU A 738 29.32 3.46 -1.78
N ASP A 739 28.12 3.73 -1.27
CA ASP A 739 27.87 4.64 -0.14
C ASP A 739 27.86 3.92 1.21
N VAL A 740 27.78 2.58 1.22
CA VAL A 740 27.77 1.77 2.45
C VAL A 740 29.21 1.34 2.79
N LYS A 741 29.76 1.96 3.81
CA LYS A 741 31.11 1.68 4.32
C LYS A 741 31.04 0.98 5.67
N GLY A 742 31.82 -0.06 5.87
CA GLY A 742 31.80 -0.90 7.07
C GLY A 742 32.24 -0.21 8.38
N ASP A 743 32.53 1.07 8.36
CA ASP A 743 32.97 1.88 9.51
C ASP A 743 31.83 2.69 10.17
N ARG A 744 30.58 2.36 9.86
CA ARG A 744 29.40 3.13 10.30
C ARG A 744 28.23 2.21 10.62
N MET A 745 27.28 2.78 11.35
CA MET A 745 25.94 2.22 11.51
C MET A 745 24.99 2.82 10.47
N TYR A 746 24.06 2.01 9.99
CA TYR A 746 23.05 2.44 9.03
C TYR A 746 21.66 2.10 9.54
N LEU A 747 20.74 3.04 9.38
CA LEU A 747 19.31 2.85 9.67
C LEU A 747 18.54 2.95 8.37
N SER A 748 17.80 1.90 8.04
CA SER A 748 16.88 1.87 6.92
C SER A 748 15.43 1.90 7.41
N PHE A 749 14.58 2.67 6.73
CA PHE A 749 13.15 2.72 6.98
C PHE A 749 12.38 2.44 5.70
N ASN A 750 11.65 1.33 5.67
CA ASN A 750 10.89 0.87 4.50
C ASN A 750 9.35 0.94 4.69
N GLY A 751 8.89 1.58 5.76
CA GLY A 751 7.49 1.69 6.13
C GLY A 751 6.93 0.50 6.91
N LEU A 752 7.54 -0.67 6.82
CA LEU A 752 7.15 -1.89 7.55
C LEU A 752 8.10 -2.23 8.69
N TYR A 753 9.37 -1.86 8.57
CA TYR A 753 10.44 -2.09 9.54
C TYR A 753 11.39 -0.91 9.60
N VAL A 754 12.04 -0.77 10.76
CA VAL A 754 13.23 0.04 10.96
C VAL A 754 14.40 -0.93 11.06
N ASP A 755 15.20 -1.03 9.99
CA ASP A 755 16.32 -1.96 9.93
C ASP A 755 17.61 -1.24 10.31
N ILE A 756 18.36 -1.79 11.27
CA ILE A 756 19.63 -1.24 11.74
C ILE A 756 20.74 -2.23 11.40
N TYR A 757 21.70 -1.77 10.61
CA TYR A 757 22.85 -2.54 10.18
C TYR A 757 24.09 -2.11 10.95
N ILE A 758 24.70 -3.04 11.67
CA ILE A 758 25.85 -2.84 12.54
C ILE A 758 27.03 -3.63 11.94
N PHE A 759 28.12 -2.93 11.67
CA PHE A 759 29.31 -3.52 11.05
C PHE A 759 30.40 -3.81 12.09
N ASN A 760 31.25 -4.81 11.81
CA ASN A 760 32.33 -5.26 12.67
C ASN A 760 33.52 -4.27 12.86
N TYR A 761 33.41 -3.06 12.34
CA TYR A 761 34.41 -1.98 12.48
C TYR A 761 33.87 -0.75 13.21
N LEU A 762 32.83 -0.92 14.02
CA LEU A 762 32.34 0.15 14.88
C LEU A 762 33.25 0.32 16.11
N ASP A 763 33.23 1.53 16.69
CA ASP A 763 33.92 1.84 17.94
C ASP A 763 33.35 1.01 19.11
N GLU A 764 34.21 0.52 20.02
CA GLU A 764 33.82 -0.24 21.22
C GLU A 764 32.74 0.48 22.05
N LYS A 765 32.80 1.79 22.14
CA LYS A 765 31.77 2.60 22.82
C LYS A 765 30.38 2.39 22.28
N MET A 766 30.24 2.12 20.99
CA MET A 766 28.93 1.90 20.37
C MET A 766 28.34 0.55 20.72
N TYR A 767 29.17 -0.52 20.73
CA TYR A 767 28.67 -1.82 21.17
C TYR A 767 28.22 -1.79 22.63
N ASN A 768 29.00 -1.10 23.48
CA ASN A 768 28.66 -0.95 24.88
C ASN A 768 27.37 -0.15 25.08
N LEU A 769 27.21 0.96 24.36
CA LEU A 769 26.01 1.78 24.40
C LEU A 769 24.76 1.00 24.00
N PHE A 770 24.84 0.22 22.92
CA PHE A 770 23.67 -0.49 22.37
C PHE A 770 23.38 -1.81 23.08
N PHE A 771 24.42 -2.58 23.46
CA PHE A 771 24.26 -4.00 23.82
C PHE A 771 24.93 -4.41 25.14
N ARG A 772 25.65 -3.55 25.82
CA ARG A 772 26.50 -3.85 26.99
C ARG A 772 27.68 -4.80 26.69
N TYR A 773 28.08 -4.93 25.42
CA TYR A 773 29.26 -5.68 24.98
C TYR A 773 30.31 -4.69 24.45
N ASN A 774 31.57 -5.10 24.46
CA ASN A 774 32.65 -4.22 24.01
C ASN A 774 33.06 -4.48 22.57
N THR A 775 32.75 -5.67 22.06
CA THR A 775 33.17 -6.07 20.71
C THR A 775 32.02 -6.65 19.88
N PHE A 776 32.20 -6.61 18.56
CA PHE A 776 31.28 -7.23 17.61
C PHE A 776 31.16 -8.75 17.82
N ASP A 777 32.29 -9.42 18.09
CA ASP A 777 32.32 -10.87 18.28
C ASP A 777 31.60 -11.29 19.55
N GLU A 778 31.69 -10.51 20.64
CA GLU A 778 30.87 -10.72 21.84
C GLU A 778 29.38 -10.59 21.54
N CYS A 779 28.99 -9.58 20.78
CA CYS A 779 27.59 -9.43 20.35
C CYS A 779 27.10 -10.60 19.47
N ILE A 780 27.97 -11.20 18.65
CA ILE A 780 27.60 -12.36 17.82
C ILE A 780 27.54 -13.64 18.65
N GLN A 781 28.42 -13.81 19.66
CA GLN A 781 28.37 -14.95 20.56
C GLN A 781 27.09 -14.95 21.40
N ASP A 782 26.57 -13.78 21.73
CA ASP A 782 25.30 -13.62 22.44
C ASP A 782 24.29 -12.81 21.58
N ILE A 783 24.13 -13.26 20.35
CA ILE A 783 23.28 -12.59 19.36
C ILE A 783 21.82 -12.48 19.82
N GLU A 784 21.39 -13.34 20.72
CA GLU A 784 20.02 -13.37 21.26
C GLU A 784 19.73 -12.15 22.13
N ASN A 785 20.66 -11.77 22.99
CA ASN A 785 20.54 -10.56 23.82
C ASN A 785 20.81 -9.29 23.03
N CYS A 786 21.45 -9.37 21.85
CA CYS A 786 21.74 -8.24 20.98
C CYS A 786 20.67 -7.96 19.90
N LYS A 787 19.55 -8.67 19.89
CA LYS A 787 18.44 -8.42 18.94
C LYS A 787 17.57 -7.23 19.34
N THR A 788 17.64 -6.80 20.58
CA THR A 788 16.99 -5.61 21.10
C THR A 788 18.03 -4.67 21.66
N PHE A 789 17.76 -3.40 21.62
CA PHE A 789 18.61 -2.42 22.28
C PHE A 789 18.50 -2.51 23.80
N ASN A 790 19.58 -2.20 24.47
CA ASN A 790 19.55 -1.92 25.88
C ASN A 790 19.00 -0.50 26.12
N GLU A 791 17.68 -0.38 26.28
CA GLU A 791 16.99 0.90 26.41
C GLU A 791 17.48 1.67 27.65
N GLU A 792 17.81 1.00 28.75
CA GLU A 792 18.31 1.63 29.96
C GLU A 792 19.63 2.38 29.73
N ASN A 793 20.57 1.80 28.98
CA ASN A 793 21.81 2.47 28.61
C ASN A 793 21.58 3.61 27.61
N LEU A 794 20.74 3.39 26.63
CA LEU A 794 20.41 4.41 25.62
C LEU A 794 19.70 5.61 26.25
N GLU A 795 18.89 5.41 27.28
CA GLU A 795 18.22 6.50 27.98
C GLU A 795 19.15 7.29 28.90
N GLN A 796 20.30 6.76 29.28
CA GLN A 796 21.27 7.44 30.16
C GLN A 796 22.20 8.37 29.37
N GLU A 797 22.55 8.01 28.14
CA GLU A 797 23.48 8.79 27.32
C GLU A 797 22.76 9.66 26.27
N GLU A 798 23.29 10.86 26.00
CA GLU A 798 22.70 11.82 25.06
C GLU A 798 22.61 11.26 23.64
N ASP A 799 23.64 10.55 23.18
CA ASP A 799 23.66 9.89 21.87
C ASP A 799 22.62 8.80 21.77
N GLY A 800 22.41 8.02 22.83
CA GLY A 800 21.38 7.01 22.92
C GLY A 800 19.98 7.60 22.82
N LYS A 801 19.71 8.65 23.60
CA LYS A 801 18.43 9.40 23.53
C LYS A 801 18.15 9.93 22.12
N ASN A 802 19.17 10.47 21.47
CA ASN A 802 19.03 11.02 20.11
C ASN A 802 18.69 9.93 19.09
N ILE A 803 19.23 8.70 19.23
CA ILE A 803 18.91 7.57 18.37
C ILE A 803 17.48 7.07 18.61
N LEU A 804 17.09 6.85 19.87
CA LEU A 804 15.74 6.46 20.22
C LEU A 804 14.71 7.47 19.69
N LYS A 805 14.95 8.76 19.91
CA LYS A 805 14.13 9.84 19.39
C LYS A 805 14.05 9.80 17.86
N PHE A 806 15.16 9.51 17.17
CA PHE A 806 15.16 9.41 15.70
C PHE A 806 14.36 8.20 15.20
N ILE A 807 14.47 7.05 15.85
CA ILE A 807 13.65 5.87 15.54
C ILE A 807 12.17 6.19 15.72
N GLU A 808 11.80 6.83 16.84
CA GLU A 808 10.41 7.24 17.10
C GLU A 808 9.91 8.29 16.10
N GLU A 809 10.75 9.26 15.70
CA GLU A 809 10.43 10.19 14.62
C GLU A 809 10.08 9.45 13.32
N LYS A 810 10.85 8.40 12.98
CA LYS A 810 10.58 7.59 11.77
C LYS A 810 9.31 6.76 11.88
N ARG A 811 9.05 6.16 13.03
CA ARG A 811 7.79 5.45 13.29
C ARG A 811 6.57 6.37 13.15
N LYS A 812 6.66 7.60 13.68
CA LYS A 812 5.58 8.61 13.60
C LYS A 812 5.39 9.20 12.19
N GLU A 813 6.40 9.13 11.31
CA GLU A 813 6.23 9.52 9.90
C GLU A 813 5.23 8.62 9.17
N ASN A 814 5.06 7.39 9.64
CA ASN A 814 4.26 6.35 9.03
C ASN A 814 2.87 6.32 9.67
N ILE A 815 1.98 7.22 9.23
CA ILE A 815 0.62 7.34 9.79
C ILE A 815 -0.08 5.98 9.71
N GLY A 816 -0.35 5.37 10.87
CA GLY A 816 -1.15 4.17 11.00
C GLY A 816 -0.38 2.86 11.04
N PHE A 817 0.86 2.77 10.59
CA PHE A 817 1.66 1.54 10.62
C PHE A 817 2.79 1.64 11.64
N TYR A 818 2.87 0.67 12.53
CA TYR A 818 4.01 0.53 13.43
C TYR A 818 5.12 -0.27 12.75
N ALA A 819 6.33 0.30 12.76
CA ALA A 819 7.52 -0.34 12.21
C ALA A 819 8.44 -0.83 13.35
N PRO A 820 8.47 -2.14 13.67
CA PRO A 820 9.38 -2.68 14.66
C PRO A 820 10.84 -2.53 14.21
N VAL A 821 11.75 -2.49 15.20
CA VAL A 821 13.19 -2.42 14.94
C VAL A 821 13.72 -3.83 14.71
N ARG A 822 14.52 -4.00 13.64
CA ARG A 822 15.31 -5.21 13.40
C ARG A 822 16.78 -4.85 13.38
N ILE A 823 17.61 -5.61 14.07
CA ILE A 823 19.04 -5.39 14.19
C ILE A 823 19.78 -6.48 13.42
N PHE A 824 20.70 -6.07 12.57
CA PHE A 824 21.50 -6.95 11.73
C PHE A 824 22.99 -6.70 11.94
N PHE A 825 23.70 -7.75 12.32
CA PHE A 825 25.16 -7.73 12.43
C PHE A 825 25.78 -8.18 11.10
N VAL A 826 26.60 -7.32 10.50
CA VAL A 826 27.11 -7.51 9.16
C VAL A 826 28.65 -7.50 9.16
N TYR A 827 29.30 -8.58 8.80
CA TYR A 827 30.74 -8.59 8.54
C TYR A 827 31.04 -7.83 7.25
N LYS A 828 31.99 -6.91 7.30
CA LYS A 828 32.36 -6.05 6.17
C LYS A 828 32.78 -6.87 4.95
N GLU A 829 33.57 -7.92 5.16
CA GLU A 829 34.05 -8.83 4.11
C GLU A 829 32.91 -9.55 3.40
N ASN A 830 31.80 -9.71 4.07
CA ASN A 830 30.61 -10.41 3.58
C ASN A 830 29.39 -9.49 3.36
N ALA A 831 29.55 -8.18 3.47
CA ALA A 831 28.44 -7.24 3.44
C ALA A 831 27.58 -7.38 2.18
N LEU A 832 28.19 -7.55 1.01
CA LEU A 832 27.48 -7.75 -0.26
C LEU A 832 26.90 -9.16 -0.44
N LYS A 833 27.22 -10.11 0.44
CA LYS A 833 26.61 -11.43 0.48
C LYS A 833 25.42 -11.51 1.43
N TYR A 834 25.27 -10.53 2.32
CA TYR A 834 24.17 -10.47 3.27
C TYR A 834 22.86 -10.12 2.55
N GLU A 835 21.92 -11.06 2.55
CA GLU A 835 20.75 -11.00 1.67
C GLU A 835 19.86 -9.78 1.95
N GLU A 836 19.61 -9.45 3.21
CA GLU A 836 18.78 -8.31 3.61
C GLU A 836 19.39 -6.98 3.18
N LEU A 837 20.70 -6.81 3.37
CA LEU A 837 21.40 -5.61 2.93
C LEU A 837 21.45 -5.53 1.40
N LYS A 838 21.70 -6.66 0.73
CA LYS A 838 21.70 -6.74 -0.73
C LYS A 838 20.35 -6.38 -1.32
N ASN A 839 19.25 -6.85 -0.72
CA ASN A 839 17.88 -6.51 -1.14
C ASN A 839 17.54 -5.03 -0.89
N LEU A 840 18.21 -4.38 0.07
CA LEU A 840 18.06 -2.95 0.33
C LEU A 840 18.72 -2.11 -0.78
N LEU A 841 19.91 -2.51 -1.27
CA LEU A 841 20.73 -1.75 -2.20
C LEU A 841 20.22 -1.86 -3.65
N VAL A 842 19.06 -1.28 -3.89
CA VAL A 842 18.32 -1.43 -5.18
C VAL A 842 18.97 -0.72 -6.36
N GLU A 843 19.96 0.16 -6.14
CA GLU A 843 20.72 0.80 -7.23
C GLU A 843 21.82 -0.10 -7.77
N ASP A 844 22.25 -1.12 -7.04
CA ASP A 844 23.30 -2.08 -7.47
C ASP A 844 22.70 -3.22 -8.30
N GLU A 845 23.56 -4.06 -8.86
CA GLU A 845 23.13 -5.29 -9.54
C GLU A 845 22.51 -6.26 -8.52
N LEU A 846 21.31 -6.76 -8.81
CA LEU A 846 20.56 -7.64 -7.92
C LEU A 846 19.71 -8.64 -8.73
N ASN A 847 19.73 -9.91 -8.34
CA ASN A 847 18.85 -10.95 -8.89
C ASN A 847 18.87 -11.06 -10.43
N LEU A 848 20.04 -10.98 -11.05
CA LEU A 848 20.25 -10.96 -12.52
C LEU A 848 19.80 -9.65 -13.19
N GLU A 849 19.36 -8.67 -12.44
CA GLU A 849 19.02 -7.35 -12.93
C GLU A 849 20.22 -6.41 -12.86
N VAL A 850 20.38 -5.63 -13.93
CA VAL A 850 21.51 -4.70 -14.05
C VAL A 850 21.44 -3.57 -13.02
N ALA A 851 22.57 -2.98 -12.70
CA ALA A 851 22.65 -1.79 -11.88
C ALA A 851 21.83 -0.64 -12.51
N TYR A 852 21.27 0.22 -11.67
CA TYR A 852 20.40 1.33 -12.10
C TYR A 852 21.06 2.26 -13.13
N CYS A 853 22.34 2.57 -12.97
CA CYS A 853 23.10 3.36 -13.95
C CYS A 853 23.12 2.70 -15.33
N ASN A 854 23.26 1.36 -15.42
CA ASN A 854 23.26 0.63 -16.69
C ASN A 854 21.86 0.61 -17.32
N GLU A 855 20.81 0.50 -16.50
CA GLU A 855 19.43 0.59 -16.98
C GLU A 855 19.13 1.97 -17.59
N LEU A 856 19.62 3.04 -16.97
CA LEU A 856 19.50 4.40 -17.55
C LEU A 856 20.25 4.54 -18.88
N VAL A 857 21.38 3.87 -19.06
CA VAL A 857 22.07 3.81 -20.37
C VAL A 857 21.19 3.13 -21.41
N ILE A 858 20.51 2.03 -21.06
CA ILE A 858 19.58 1.33 -21.97
C ILE A 858 18.44 2.25 -22.35
N ILE A 859 17.82 2.94 -21.38
CA ILE A 859 16.75 3.90 -21.60
C ILE A 859 17.24 5.05 -22.49
N HIS A 860 18.41 5.61 -22.22
CA HIS A 860 19.01 6.69 -23.00
C HIS A 860 19.20 6.30 -24.47
N ASN A 861 19.77 5.13 -24.73
CA ASN A 861 19.98 4.64 -26.08
C ASN A 861 18.65 4.46 -26.84
N LYS A 862 17.61 3.97 -26.17
CA LYS A 862 16.26 3.85 -26.74
C LYS A 862 15.65 5.24 -27.04
N ILE A 863 15.83 6.21 -26.12
CA ILE A 863 15.39 7.60 -26.34
C ILE A 863 16.08 8.20 -27.56
N GLU A 864 17.40 8.07 -27.68
CA GLU A 864 18.17 8.58 -28.81
C GLU A 864 17.72 7.98 -30.16
N TYR A 865 17.46 6.66 -30.17
CA TYR A 865 16.94 5.96 -31.35
C TYR A 865 15.55 6.51 -31.77
N LYS A 866 14.67 6.78 -30.80
CA LYS A 866 13.31 7.28 -31.04
C LYS A 866 13.26 8.78 -31.39
N VAL A 867 14.26 9.53 -30.95
CA VAL A 867 14.34 10.98 -31.23
C VAL A 867 14.88 11.24 -32.63
N LYS A 868 15.80 10.42 -33.09
CA LYS A 868 16.26 10.41 -34.50
C LYS A 868 15.14 10.01 -35.44
#